data_26c52fea52f02fa38a1d61065c9565f8
#
_entry.id   26c52fea52f02fa38a1d61065c9565f8
#
_cell.length_a   1.000
_cell.length_b   1.000
_cell.length_c   1.000
_cell.angle_alpha   90.00
_cell.angle_beta   90.00
_cell.angle_gamma   90.00
#
_symmetry.space_group_name_H-M   'P 1'
#
loop_
_entity.id
_entity.type
_entity.pdbx_description
1 polymer ?
#
loop_
_entity_poly.entity_id
_entity_poly.type
_entity_poly.pdbx_seq_one_letter_code
_entity_poly.pdbx_strand_id
1 'polypeptide(L)'
;MQLKEIKKRDGRIENFDQSKLILSLSQSITSTGLKDNPISGKMSKEVIKYLEDNYSSGQTITSDDIRSAVNIVLLDNDYPEVAKVYFKTRGKKLAKEKNMATGIKQIKKRDGSIVPFDKDKVFSALFKSGQASGEYNREEAQRLADVVTAILEHKFNDHLTPSVEQIQDIIEIILIQSNWARTAKHFILYREQRKKIRLEEGKATTSPEVVKLQEAGVNLSKQAKHIINNSTNFDELGRIIFLDRYSIKDKREDIGLGDLVIVVTKEDRKYPKKDLGIVQEMITADKVRLHMLTGVYADEQNNFAFEQDIFKCDKPREAISDAHRRIARAVASVEKTDENKSKYFEDFFDALSKKYIQPGGRIMTGANVDQHGNYTSNLTLFNCYVLPSPLDSRKAIVKDSLHQMVEVMSRGGGVGMTLSALRPRYAYVKGVHGKSSGSVSWAGLFSYATGLIEQGGSRRGALMLMQHDWHPDVIEFISAKTVAGRIENANISVMISDGFMEAVKTNGDWNLEFPDYENPAYSDTYDKEWTGDLQAWKEAGYPTKIYKTIKARQLWNKLITSAHSSAEPGVVFMERYNKQSNSYYFNKIICTNPCGEQGLPGWGVCNLGHLYLASFLEESGADELGPTYKVNWPELKQAARTLTRFLDNVIDLTPYHFPENEDNQKKERRVGGGTLGLGEMLIKLRMRYGSDESLAFIDELYKTIASEMYKESSRIAKEKGSFPKFNADKFLDSGFMKTMPEDVRQMIRENGIRNVTLTTQAPTGTVGSMLSTSTGVEPYYAFKFYRQSRLGFHEVLIPLAQEYKSNGALPEFFVSAMELDPLEHVKVQAAVQKWTDSSISKTANAPADYTVEQTAQLYEKAYELGCKGVTIYRDSSRDEQVLSTEADTEEKNLAYNGERKPTKQEQIPTFKEAVKAEIPEMQNARKHADIELPEDDDKVYGSAVGQTCPQCKEGIMVKFGGCTECSKQCGMKGACDLK
;
A
#
# COMPACT_ATOMS: atom_id res chain seq x y z
N MET A 1 -45.50 29.28 -31.88
CA MET A 1 -46.65 29.46 -30.97
C MET A 1 -46.22 30.42 -29.87
N GLN A 2 -46.94 31.52 -29.63
CA GLN A 2 -46.61 32.38 -28.48
C GLN A 2 -47.23 31.76 -27.20
N LEU A 3 -46.39 31.38 -26.22
CA LEU A 3 -46.84 30.86 -24.95
C LEU A 3 -47.59 31.96 -24.17
N LYS A 4 -48.95 31.97 -24.24
CA LYS A 4 -49.78 33.00 -23.62
C LYS A 4 -50.33 32.61 -22.26
N GLU A 5 -50.69 31.36 -22.07
CA GLU A 5 -51.37 30.86 -20.86
C GLU A 5 -50.74 29.55 -20.38
N ILE A 6 -50.78 29.34 -19.09
CA ILE A 6 -50.32 28.11 -18.42
C ILE A 6 -51.38 27.61 -17.44
N LYS A 7 -51.55 26.31 -17.33
CA LYS A 7 -52.38 25.65 -16.32
C LYS A 7 -51.56 25.39 -15.08
N LYS A 8 -52.01 25.94 -13.98
CA LYS A 8 -51.45 25.70 -12.65
C LYS A 8 -51.83 24.31 -12.12
N ARG A 9 -51.15 23.85 -11.13
CA ARG A 9 -51.40 22.54 -10.47
C ARG A 9 -52.77 22.44 -9.78
N ASP A 10 -53.31 23.57 -9.36
CA ASP A 10 -54.67 23.69 -8.79
C ASP A 10 -55.76 23.76 -9.84
N GLY A 11 -55.40 23.59 -11.15
CA GLY A 11 -56.32 23.63 -12.29
C GLY A 11 -56.61 25.01 -12.86
N ARG A 12 -56.17 26.12 -12.25
CA ARG A 12 -56.39 27.48 -12.75
C ARG A 12 -55.51 27.76 -13.96
N ILE A 13 -56.03 28.53 -14.90
CA ILE A 13 -55.33 29.04 -16.08
C ILE A 13 -54.91 30.47 -15.79
N GLU A 14 -53.60 30.78 -15.92
CA GLU A 14 -53.04 32.10 -15.76
C GLU A 14 -52.18 32.47 -16.96
N ASN A 15 -52.06 33.79 -17.21
CA ASN A 15 -51.14 34.28 -18.24
C ASN A 15 -49.70 33.88 -17.90
N PHE A 16 -48.96 33.43 -18.94
CA PHE A 16 -47.53 33.10 -18.76
C PHE A 16 -46.73 34.39 -18.51
N ASP A 17 -45.96 34.39 -17.45
CA ASP A 17 -45.09 35.48 -17.04
C ASP A 17 -43.61 35.02 -17.08
N GLN A 18 -42.92 35.46 -18.13
CA GLN A 18 -41.50 35.13 -18.32
C GLN A 18 -40.61 35.65 -17.19
N SER A 19 -40.96 36.74 -16.55
CA SER A 19 -40.17 37.32 -15.45
C SER A 19 -40.12 36.41 -14.23
N LYS A 20 -41.18 35.65 -13.97
CA LYS A 20 -41.21 34.62 -12.92
C LYS A 20 -40.28 33.44 -13.24
N LEU A 21 -40.16 33.05 -14.51
CA LEU A 21 -39.26 32.03 -14.94
C LEU A 21 -37.78 32.47 -14.79
N ILE A 22 -37.48 33.70 -15.26
CA ILE A 22 -36.16 34.32 -15.10
C ILE A 22 -35.76 34.39 -13.63
N LEU A 23 -36.63 34.89 -12.75
CA LEU A 23 -36.39 35.03 -11.32
C LEU A 23 -36.09 33.64 -10.69
N SER A 24 -36.83 32.62 -11.06
CA SER A 24 -36.66 31.26 -10.54
C SER A 24 -35.35 30.62 -10.99
N LEU A 25 -34.93 30.88 -12.25
CA LEU A 25 -33.62 30.46 -12.77
C LEU A 25 -32.48 31.21 -12.08
N SER A 26 -32.60 32.54 -11.94
CA SER A 26 -31.65 33.42 -11.27
C SER A 26 -31.35 32.97 -9.84
N GLN A 27 -32.38 32.66 -9.07
CA GLN A 27 -32.25 32.13 -7.69
C GLN A 27 -31.54 30.80 -7.64
N SER A 28 -31.77 29.92 -8.62
CA SER A 28 -31.13 28.62 -8.67
C SER A 28 -29.67 28.74 -9.10
N ILE A 29 -29.35 29.62 -10.05
CA ILE A 29 -27.99 29.90 -10.53
C ILE A 29 -27.15 30.49 -9.41
N THR A 30 -27.65 31.51 -8.73
CA THR A 30 -26.94 32.18 -7.63
C THR A 30 -26.70 31.24 -6.44
N SER A 31 -27.61 30.32 -6.20
CA SER A 31 -27.47 29.29 -5.14
C SER A 31 -26.37 28.27 -5.43
N THR A 32 -25.86 28.18 -6.64
CA THR A 32 -24.69 27.35 -7.02
C THR A 32 -23.37 28.12 -6.97
N GLY A 33 -23.38 29.40 -6.59
CA GLY A 33 -22.19 30.26 -6.56
C GLY A 33 -21.83 30.88 -7.92
N LEU A 34 -22.61 30.65 -8.96
CA LEU A 34 -22.40 31.23 -10.29
C LEU A 34 -22.96 32.66 -10.34
N LYS A 35 -22.29 33.54 -11.10
CA LYS A 35 -22.81 34.87 -11.42
C LYS A 35 -23.89 34.75 -12.49
N ASP A 36 -25.11 35.20 -12.20
CA ASP A 36 -26.29 34.99 -13.04
C ASP A 36 -26.31 35.78 -14.36
N ASN A 37 -25.70 36.93 -14.46
CA ASN A 37 -25.79 37.79 -15.61
C ASN A 37 -24.83 37.37 -16.76
N PRO A 38 -25.30 36.89 -17.94
CA PRO A 38 -26.66 36.92 -18.54
C PRO A 38 -27.39 35.56 -18.59
N ILE A 39 -27.07 34.61 -17.72
CA ILE A 39 -27.43 33.18 -17.85
C ILE A 39 -28.95 32.95 -17.76
N SER A 40 -29.62 33.48 -16.70
CA SER A 40 -31.05 33.26 -16.49
C SER A 40 -31.92 33.79 -17.66
N GLY A 41 -31.54 34.93 -18.23
CA GLY A 41 -32.21 35.50 -19.39
C GLY A 41 -32.06 34.65 -20.64
N LYS A 42 -30.87 34.10 -20.89
CA LYS A 42 -30.59 33.18 -21.99
C LYS A 42 -31.37 31.88 -21.84
N MET A 43 -31.26 31.25 -20.70
CA MET A 43 -31.92 29.95 -20.40
C MET A 43 -33.45 30.09 -20.48
N SER A 44 -34.00 31.18 -19.99
CA SER A 44 -35.45 31.45 -20.11
C SER A 44 -35.96 31.48 -21.52
N LYS A 45 -35.22 32.12 -22.47
CA LYS A 45 -35.58 32.14 -23.89
C LYS A 45 -35.50 30.75 -24.52
N GLU A 46 -34.49 29.96 -24.19
CA GLU A 46 -34.34 28.60 -24.66
C GLU A 46 -35.42 27.66 -24.15
N VAL A 47 -35.84 27.82 -22.87
CA VAL A 47 -36.97 27.09 -22.30
C VAL A 47 -38.27 27.40 -23.03
N ILE A 48 -38.55 28.68 -23.38
CA ILE A 48 -39.73 29.06 -24.13
C ILE A 48 -39.65 28.45 -25.53
N LYS A 49 -38.52 28.57 -26.23
CA LYS A 49 -38.31 27.96 -27.51
C LYS A 49 -38.52 26.45 -27.49
N TYR A 50 -37.95 25.75 -26.51
CA TYR A 50 -38.15 24.32 -26.34
C TYR A 50 -39.64 23.95 -26.19
N LEU A 51 -40.41 24.74 -25.39
CA LEU A 51 -41.84 24.52 -25.24
C LEU A 51 -42.61 24.79 -26.54
N GLU A 52 -42.24 25.83 -27.29
CA GLU A 52 -42.86 26.14 -28.59
C GLU A 52 -42.58 25.08 -29.66
N ASP A 53 -41.40 24.50 -29.65
CA ASP A 53 -40.96 23.47 -30.61
C ASP A 53 -41.59 22.08 -30.32
N ASN A 54 -41.91 21.79 -29.06
CA ASN A 54 -42.35 20.46 -28.63
C ASN A 54 -43.84 20.33 -28.25
N TYR A 55 -44.62 21.43 -28.31
CA TYR A 55 -46.08 21.44 -28.06
C TYR A 55 -46.86 21.96 -29.24
N SER A 56 -47.92 21.23 -29.60
CA SER A 56 -48.76 21.59 -30.77
C SER A 56 -49.68 22.78 -30.46
N SER A 57 -50.08 23.50 -31.49
CA SER A 57 -51.03 24.62 -31.40
C SER A 57 -52.41 24.13 -30.88
N GLY A 58 -52.78 24.59 -29.66
CA GLY A 58 -54.02 24.17 -28.98
C GLY A 58 -53.80 23.26 -27.76
N GLN A 59 -52.58 22.84 -27.49
CA GLN A 59 -52.24 22.06 -26.31
C GLN A 59 -52.03 22.98 -25.12
N THR A 60 -52.63 22.67 -23.95
CA THR A 60 -52.50 23.45 -22.72
C THR A 60 -51.22 23.11 -22.02
N ILE A 61 -50.24 24.01 -21.92
CA ILE A 61 -48.98 23.84 -21.23
C ILE A 61 -49.20 23.98 -19.71
N THR A 62 -48.69 23.03 -18.95
CA THR A 62 -48.80 23.05 -17.49
C THR A 62 -47.52 23.61 -16.86
N SER A 63 -47.60 23.96 -15.58
CA SER A 63 -46.45 24.40 -14.80
C SER A 63 -45.40 23.26 -14.61
N ASP A 64 -45.78 21.98 -14.76
CA ASP A 64 -44.87 20.86 -14.75
C ASP A 64 -44.14 20.68 -16.07
N ASP A 65 -44.77 20.99 -17.21
CA ASP A 65 -44.15 21.00 -18.52
C ASP A 65 -43.04 22.07 -18.59
N ILE A 66 -43.30 23.26 -18.04
CA ILE A 66 -42.28 24.32 -17.92
C ILE A 66 -41.10 23.83 -17.05
N ARG A 67 -41.38 23.15 -15.97
CA ARG A 67 -40.33 22.63 -15.09
C ARG A 67 -39.48 21.56 -15.77
N SER A 68 -40.10 20.68 -16.54
CA SER A 68 -39.39 19.66 -17.31
C SER A 68 -38.52 20.30 -18.40
N ALA A 69 -39.06 21.30 -19.11
CA ALA A 69 -38.32 22.07 -20.10
C ALA A 69 -37.12 22.81 -19.49
N VAL A 70 -37.27 23.43 -18.30
CA VAL A 70 -36.15 24.07 -17.59
C VAL A 70 -35.04 23.07 -17.27
N ASN A 71 -35.38 21.87 -16.82
CA ASN A 71 -34.39 20.85 -16.52
C ASN A 71 -33.63 20.38 -17.77
N ILE A 72 -34.33 20.14 -18.83
CA ILE A 72 -33.75 19.72 -20.11
C ILE A 72 -32.81 20.81 -20.63
N VAL A 73 -33.27 22.04 -20.71
CA VAL A 73 -32.47 23.16 -21.22
C VAL A 73 -31.24 23.44 -20.37
N LEU A 74 -31.34 23.34 -19.03
CA LEU A 74 -30.18 23.51 -18.16
C LEU A 74 -29.16 22.39 -18.36
N LEU A 75 -29.58 21.15 -18.59
CA LEU A 75 -28.70 20.02 -18.82
C LEU A 75 -28.03 20.10 -20.20
N ASP A 76 -28.80 20.48 -21.22
CA ASP A 76 -28.29 20.62 -22.60
C ASP A 76 -27.29 21.78 -22.76
N ASN A 77 -27.33 22.76 -21.86
CA ASN A 77 -26.39 23.87 -21.82
C ASN A 77 -25.27 23.70 -20.74
N ASP A 78 -24.99 22.50 -20.26
CA ASP A 78 -23.94 22.19 -19.30
C ASP A 78 -24.08 22.87 -17.92
N TYR A 79 -25.31 23.05 -17.40
CA TYR A 79 -25.60 23.54 -16.07
C TYR A 79 -26.24 22.48 -15.15
N PRO A 80 -25.61 21.28 -14.94
CA PRO A 80 -26.23 20.20 -14.18
C PRO A 80 -26.43 20.53 -12.69
N GLU A 81 -25.53 21.30 -12.08
CA GLU A 81 -25.68 21.69 -10.68
C GLU A 81 -26.81 22.72 -10.49
N VAL A 82 -27.03 23.61 -11.45
CA VAL A 82 -28.19 24.55 -11.42
C VAL A 82 -29.51 23.77 -11.59
N ALA A 83 -29.55 22.81 -12.49
CA ALA A 83 -30.70 21.92 -12.65
C ALA A 83 -31.02 21.17 -11.37
N LYS A 84 -30.03 20.65 -10.67
CA LYS A 84 -30.15 19.95 -9.39
C LYS A 84 -30.69 20.85 -8.27
N VAL A 85 -30.21 22.09 -8.17
CA VAL A 85 -30.71 23.10 -7.21
C VAL A 85 -32.12 23.55 -7.55
N TYR A 86 -32.43 23.81 -8.83
CA TYR A 86 -33.75 24.17 -9.29
C TYR A 86 -34.81 23.13 -8.91
N PHE A 87 -34.44 21.85 -8.98
CA PHE A 87 -35.27 20.73 -8.54
C PHE A 87 -35.39 20.62 -6.99
N LYS A 88 -34.29 20.81 -6.25
CA LYS A 88 -34.22 20.62 -4.80
C LYS A 88 -34.97 21.70 -4.01
N THR A 89 -34.90 22.95 -4.44
CA THR A 89 -35.49 24.12 -3.70
C THR A 89 -37.03 24.10 -3.66
N ARG A 90 -37.66 23.44 -4.63
CA ARG A 90 -39.15 23.31 -4.67
C ARG A 90 -39.66 21.89 -4.38
N GLY A 91 -38.76 20.90 -4.28
CA GLY A 91 -39.13 19.49 -3.99
C GLY A 91 -39.58 19.23 -2.59
N LYS A 92 -39.12 20.01 -1.60
CA LYS A 92 -39.49 19.84 -0.18
C LYS A 92 -40.97 20.17 0.15
N LYS A 93 -41.65 20.95 -0.70
CA LYS A 93 -43.07 21.23 -0.50
C LYS A 93 -44.04 20.25 -1.18
N LEU A 94 -43.50 19.35 -2.02
CA LEU A 94 -44.26 18.52 -2.97
C LEU A 94 -44.32 17.02 -2.68
N ALA A 95 -43.53 16.56 -1.73
CA ALA A 95 -43.56 15.13 -1.34
C ALA A 95 -44.88 14.75 -0.61
N LYS A 96 -45.77 15.70 -0.30
CA LYS A 96 -47.02 15.46 0.40
C LYS A 96 -48.29 15.45 -0.48
N GLU A 97 -48.23 15.90 -1.72
CA GLU A 97 -49.47 16.12 -2.52
C GLU A 97 -49.57 15.45 -3.88
N LYS A 98 -48.61 14.65 -4.34
CA LYS A 98 -48.61 13.98 -5.65
C LYS A 98 -48.89 12.47 -5.58
N ASN A 99 -50.08 12.08 -5.16
CA ASN A 99 -50.55 10.69 -5.26
C ASN A 99 -52.01 10.61 -5.71
N MET A 100 -52.43 11.30 -6.79
CA MET A 100 -53.78 11.20 -7.31
C MET A 100 -53.82 11.34 -8.83
N ALA A 101 -53.35 10.32 -9.56
CA ALA A 101 -53.73 10.11 -10.98
C ALA A 101 -53.09 8.83 -11.60
N THR A 102 -53.01 7.71 -10.84
CA THR A 102 -52.73 6.40 -11.43
C THR A 102 -53.65 5.39 -10.78
N GLY A 103 -54.22 4.46 -11.56
CA GLY A 103 -55.07 3.38 -11.04
C GLY A 103 -54.33 2.47 -10.01
N ILE A 104 -52.99 2.53 -9.99
CA ILE A 104 -52.17 1.85 -8.97
C ILE A 104 -51.71 2.89 -7.95
N LYS A 105 -52.22 2.76 -6.72
CA LYS A 105 -51.88 3.65 -5.63
C LYS A 105 -50.63 3.18 -4.83
N GLN A 106 -50.41 1.89 -4.76
CA GLN A 106 -49.41 1.26 -3.87
C GLN A 106 -48.72 0.07 -4.52
N ILE A 107 -47.51 -0.23 -4.04
CA ILE A 107 -46.77 -1.44 -4.39
C ILE A 107 -46.28 -2.14 -3.13
N LYS A 108 -46.14 -3.45 -3.20
CA LYS A 108 -45.55 -4.27 -2.13
C LYS A 108 -44.06 -4.42 -2.38
N LYS A 109 -43.27 -3.91 -1.46
CA LYS A 109 -41.83 -4.14 -1.47
C LYS A 109 -41.48 -5.56 -1.07
N ARG A 110 -40.20 -5.94 -1.27
CA ARG A 110 -39.68 -7.28 -0.96
C ARG A 110 -39.68 -7.62 0.54
N ASP A 111 -39.54 -6.60 1.39
CA ASP A 111 -39.64 -6.71 2.86
C ASP A 111 -41.09 -6.83 3.37
N GLY A 112 -42.05 -6.89 2.45
CA GLY A 112 -43.48 -6.97 2.75
C GLY A 112 -44.14 -5.60 2.99
N SER A 113 -43.39 -4.51 3.11
CA SER A 113 -43.93 -3.16 3.32
C SER A 113 -44.68 -2.66 2.09
N ILE A 114 -45.78 -1.93 2.30
CA ILE A 114 -46.58 -1.32 1.24
C ILE A 114 -46.22 0.15 1.17
N VAL A 115 -45.84 0.62 -0.04
CA VAL A 115 -45.44 2.01 -0.28
C VAL A 115 -46.14 2.56 -1.51
N PRO A 116 -46.27 3.90 -1.66
CA PRO A 116 -46.82 4.51 -2.86
C PRO A 116 -46.10 4.09 -4.13
N PHE A 117 -46.86 3.87 -5.22
CA PHE A 117 -46.28 3.60 -6.54
C PHE A 117 -45.60 4.85 -7.09
N ASP A 118 -44.41 4.65 -7.68
CA ASP A 118 -43.59 5.71 -8.21
C ASP A 118 -43.20 5.37 -9.68
N LYS A 119 -43.84 6.01 -10.63
CA LYS A 119 -43.62 5.82 -12.06
C LYS A 119 -42.20 6.22 -12.49
N ASP A 120 -41.59 7.20 -11.82
CA ASP A 120 -40.23 7.67 -12.15
C ASP A 120 -39.16 6.59 -11.88
N LYS A 121 -39.45 5.64 -10.97
CA LYS A 121 -38.59 4.49 -10.75
C LYS A 121 -38.63 3.48 -11.90
N VAL A 122 -39.80 3.29 -12.51
CA VAL A 122 -39.95 2.44 -13.69
C VAL A 122 -39.19 3.06 -14.87
N PHE A 123 -39.41 4.36 -15.10
CA PHE A 123 -38.66 5.11 -16.09
C PHE A 123 -37.15 5.05 -15.89
N SER A 124 -36.68 5.32 -14.66
CA SER A 124 -35.25 5.29 -14.35
C SER A 124 -34.61 3.93 -14.59
N ALA A 125 -35.33 2.83 -14.29
CA ALA A 125 -34.82 1.48 -14.54
C ALA A 125 -34.69 1.19 -16.03
N LEU A 126 -35.69 1.55 -16.84
CA LEU A 126 -35.68 1.41 -18.28
C LEU A 126 -34.59 2.30 -18.92
N PHE A 127 -34.52 3.56 -18.53
CA PHE A 127 -33.55 4.49 -19.09
C PHE A 127 -32.10 4.05 -18.84
N LYS A 128 -31.77 3.65 -17.60
CA LYS A 128 -30.42 3.14 -17.27
C LYS A 128 -30.07 1.88 -18.06
N SER A 129 -31.03 0.97 -18.25
CA SER A 129 -30.81 -0.25 -19.04
C SER A 129 -30.63 0.05 -20.53
N GLY A 130 -31.38 1.00 -21.09
CA GLY A 130 -31.23 1.47 -22.47
C GLY A 130 -29.89 2.17 -22.71
N GLN A 131 -29.44 3.00 -21.75
CA GLN A 131 -28.10 3.61 -21.80
C GLN A 131 -26.99 2.57 -21.76
N ALA A 132 -27.10 1.59 -20.87
CA ALA A 132 -26.07 0.55 -20.73
C ALA A 132 -25.95 -0.35 -21.97
N SER A 133 -27.03 -0.56 -22.72
CA SER A 133 -27.05 -1.35 -23.95
C SER A 133 -26.78 -0.53 -25.23
N GLY A 134 -26.94 0.78 -25.14
CA GLY A 134 -26.85 1.70 -26.30
C GLY A 134 -27.98 1.53 -27.33
N GLU A 135 -29.07 0.85 -26.99
CA GLU A 135 -30.12 0.51 -27.98
C GLU A 135 -31.19 1.58 -28.15
N TYR A 136 -31.48 2.40 -27.11
CA TYR A 136 -32.50 3.44 -27.23
C TYR A 136 -32.23 4.66 -26.34
N ASN A 137 -32.88 5.77 -26.70
CA ASN A 137 -32.74 7.07 -26.07
C ASN A 137 -33.76 7.28 -24.92
N ARG A 138 -33.78 8.48 -24.36
CA ARG A 138 -34.63 8.86 -23.24
C ARG A 138 -36.12 8.87 -23.60
N GLU A 139 -36.45 9.23 -24.86
CA GLU A 139 -37.85 9.31 -25.33
C GLU A 139 -38.47 7.93 -25.41
N GLU A 140 -37.70 6.96 -25.95
CA GLU A 140 -38.14 5.57 -26.01
C GLU A 140 -38.24 4.93 -24.61
N ALA A 141 -37.33 5.29 -23.70
CA ALA A 141 -37.44 4.88 -22.29
C ALA A 141 -38.73 5.38 -21.62
N GLN A 142 -39.10 6.62 -21.93
CA GLN A 142 -40.37 7.20 -21.45
C GLN A 142 -41.60 6.49 -22.05
N ARG A 143 -41.60 6.21 -23.38
CA ARG A 143 -42.64 5.45 -24.06
C ARG A 143 -42.81 4.04 -23.44
N LEU A 144 -41.71 3.35 -23.19
CA LEU A 144 -41.72 2.04 -22.58
C LEU A 144 -42.23 2.10 -21.13
N ALA A 145 -41.88 3.12 -20.34
CA ALA A 145 -42.36 3.33 -19.00
C ALA A 145 -43.88 3.59 -18.97
N ASP A 146 -44.39 4.31 -19.94
CA ASP A 146 -45.82 4.55 -20.10
C ASP A 146 -46.59 3.26 -20.46
N VAL A 147 -46.04 2.44 -21.34
CA VAL A 147 -46.59 1.11 -21.69
C VAL A 147 -46.62 0.16 -20.47
N VAL A 148 -45.49 0.08 -19.75
CA VAL A 148 -45.39 -0.72 -18.51
C VAL A 148 -46.42 -0.26 -17.48
N THR A 149 -46.57 1.06 -17.29
CA THR A 149 -47.57 1.63 -16.37
C THR A 149 -49.02 1.30 -16.80
N ALA A 150 -49.37 1.44 -18.08
CA ALA A 150 -50.69 1.09 -18.58
C ALA A 150 -51.02 -0.40 -18.42
N ILE A 151 -50.05 -1.29 -18.63
CA ILE A 151 -50.21 -2.74 -18.39
C ILE A 151 -50.39 -3.04 -16.91
N LEU A 152 -49.62 -2.39 -16.03
CA LEU A 152 -49.77 -2.50 -14.60
C LEU A 152 -51.18 -2.07 -14.17
N GLU A 153 -51.70 -0.92 -14.65
CA GLU A 153 -53.03 -0.41 -14.37
C GLU A 153 -54.14 -1.35 -14.86
N HIS A 154 -53.93 -1.97 -16.00
CA HIS A 154 -54.91 -2.97 -16.54
C HIS A 154 -54.90 -4.28 -15.76
N LYS A 155 -53.69 -4.74 -15.31
CA LYS A 155 -53.51 -6.05 -14.66
C LYS A 155 -53.79 -6.02 -13.16
N PHE A 156 -53.56 -4.88 -12.54
CA PHE A 156 -53.68 -4.66 -11.09
C PHE A 156 -54.61 -3.49 -10.81
N ASN A 157 -55.92 -3.72 -10.95
CA ASN A 157 -56.93 -2.72 -10.65
C ASN A 157 -57.02 -2.47 -9.14
N ASP A 158 -57.90 -1.54 -8.68
CA ASP A 158 -57.98 -0.96 -7.33
C ASP A 158 -57.93 -1.97 -6.14
N HIS A 159 -57.98 -3.29 -6.38
CA HIS A 159 -58.00 -4.33 -5.36
C HIS A 159 -56.75 -5.19 -5.26
N LEU A 160 -55.77 -4.99 -6.14
CA LEU A 160 -54.56 -5.81 -6.18
C LEU A 160 -53.30 -4.92 -6.15
N THR A 161 -52.47 -5.07 -5.11
CA THR A 161 -51.19 -4.33 -4.97
C THR A 161 -50.06 -5.14 -5.64
N PRO A 162 -49.45 -4.69 -6.75
CA PRO A 162 -48.36 -5.41 -7.42
C PRO A 162 -47.10 -5.42 -6.56
N SER A 163 -46.33 -6.50 -6.62
CA SER A 163 -45.01 -6.58 -6.03
C SER A 163 -43.95 -5.99 -6.95
N VAL A 164 -42.78 -5.60 -6.40
CA VAL A 164 -41.64 -5.13 -7.18
C VAL A 164 -41.21 -6.18 -8.22
N GLU A 165 -41.25 -7.47 -7.90
CA GLU A 165 -40.95 -8.57 -8.83
C GLU A 165 -41.88 -8.57 -10.02
N GLN A 166 -43.19 -8.49 -9.78
CA GLN A 166 -44.20 -8.47 -10.85
C GLN A 166 -44.02 -7.25 -11.77
N ILE A 167 -43.63 -6.11 -11.23
CA ILE A 167 -43.29 -4.95 -12.05
C ILE A 167 -42.06 -5.21 -12.92
N GLN A 168 -41.03 -5.84 -12.37
CA GLN A 168 -39.81 -6.18 -13.10
C GLN A 168 -40.06 -7.24 -14.17
N ASP A 169 -40.93 -8.23 -13.92
CA ASP A 169 -41.33 -9.23 -14.90
C ASP A 169 -42.03 -8.56 -16.12
N ILE A 170 -42.90 -7.58 -15.86
CA ILE A 170 -43.56 -6.83 -16.93
C ILE A 170 -42.56 -6.00 -17.71
N ILE A 171 -41.58 -5.37 -17.08
CA ILE A 171 -40.49 -4.64 -17.77
C ILE A 171 -39.71 -5.57 -18.70
N GLU A 172 -39.33 -6.77 -18.23
CA GLU A 172 -38.65 -7.78 -19.04
C GLU A 172 -39.45 -8.18 -20.28
N ILE A 173 -40.73 -8.50 -20.09
CA ILE A 173 -41.65 -8.89 -21.16
C ILE A 173 -41.76 -7.75 -22.20
N ILE A 174 -41.90 -6.51 -21.75
CA ILE A 174 -42.04 -5.36 -22.67
C ILE A 174 -40.75 -5.11 -23.44
N LEU A 175 -39.58 -5.22 -22.82
CA LEU A 175 -38.30 -5.08 -23.52
C LEU A 175 -38.10 -6.15 -24.58
N ILE A 176 -38.49 -7.41 -24.32
CA ILE A 176 -38.42 -8.53 -25.24
C ILE A 176 -39.41 -8.30 -26.40
N GLN A 177 -40.68 -7.96 -26.11
CA GLN A 177 -41.71 -7.75 -27.10
C GLN A 177 -41.50 -6.51 -27.95
N SER A 178 -40.82 -5.48 -27.43
CA SER A 178 -40.44 -4.29 -28.14
C SER A 178 -39.15 -4.45 -28.98
N ASN A 179 -38.63 -5.68 -29.05
CA ASN A 179 -37.45 -6.06 -29.83
C ASN A 179 -36.12 -5.42 -29.33
N TRP A 180 -36.06 -4.98 -28.07
CA TRP A 180 -34.86 -4.44 -27.39
C TRP A 180 -34.07 -5.56 -26.73
N ALA A 181 -33.55 -6.50 -27.54
CA ALA A 181 -32.98 -7.76 -27.06
C ALA A 181 -31.71 -7.59 -26.17
N ARG A 182 -30.84 -6.63 -26.52
CA ARG A 182 -29.64 -6.35 -25.71
C ARG A 182 -30.03 -5.71 -24.39
N THR A 183 -30.94 -4.75 -24.38
CA THR A 183 -31.46 -4.11 -23.17
C THR A 183 -32.18 -5.13 -22.28
N ALA A 184 -32.99 -6.02 -22.82
CA ALA A 184 -33.64 -7.09 -22.10
C ALA A 184 -32.59 -7.99 -21.42
N LYS A 185 -31.57 -8.42 -22.17
CA LYS A 185 -30.47 -9.22 -21.62
C LYS A 185 -29.73 -8.48 -20.48
N HIS A 186 -29.39 -7.20 -20.67
CA HIS A 186 -28.75 -6.37 -19.63
C HIS A 186 -29.64 -6.22 -18.39
N PHE A 187 -30.93 -6.01 -18.56
CA PHE A 187 -31.87 -5.87 -17.47
C PHE A 187 -32.02 -7.16 -16.67
N ILE A 188 -32.14 -8.32 -17.35
CA ILE A 188 -32.23 -9.66 -16.73
C ILE A 188 -30.93 -9.97 -15.97
N LEU A 189 -29.76 -9.79 -16.58
CA LEU A 189 -28.47 -10.04 -15.92
C LEU A 189 -28.27 -9.14 -14.70
N TYR A 190 -28.60 -7.85 -14.82
CA TYR A 190 -28.56 -6.92 -13.70
C TYR A 190 -29.51 -7.34 -12.56
N ARG A 191 -30.71 -7.76 -12.91
CA ARG A 191 -31.70 -8.26 -11.93
C ARG A 191 -31.22 -9.52 -11.21
N GLU A 192 -30.69 -10.50 -11.94
CA GLU A 192 -30.12 -11.72 -11.37
C GLU A 192 -28.89 -11.42 -10.50
N GLN A 193 -28.01 -10.55 -10.95
CA GLN A 193 -26.86 -10.11 -10.15
C GLN A 193 -27.30 -9.41 -8.85
N ARG A 194 -28.30 -8.53 -8.92
CA ARG A 194 -28.87 -7.88 -7.73
C ARG A 194 -29.65 -8.85 -6.83
N LYS A 195 -30.23 -9.90 -7.40
CA LYS A 195 -30.88 -10.97 -6.64
C LYS A 195 -29.84 -11.82 -5.91
N LYS A 196 -28.74 -12.19 -6.58
CA LYS A 196 -27.61 -12.91 -5.99
C LYS A 196 -26.98 -12.11 -4.85
N ILE A 197 -26.70 -10.82 -5.07
CA ILE A 197 -26.19 -9.88 -4.04
C ILE A 197 -27.14 -9.84 -2.83
N ARG A 198 -28.47 -9.74 -3.05
CA ARG A 198 -29.45 -9.71 -1.96
C ARG A 198 -29.64 -11.03 -1.25
N LEU A 199 -29.48 -12.17 -1.95
CA LEU A 199 -29.46 -13.50 -1.33
C LEU A 199 -28.21 -13.68 -0.45
N GLU A 200 -27.11 -13.08 -0.84
CA GLU A 200 -25.88 -13.00 -0.05
C GLU A 200 -26.06 -12.00 1.12
N GLU A 201 -26.66 -10.83 0.88
CA GLU A 201 -27.01 -9.83 1.90
C GLU A 201 -28.11 -10.32 2.86
N GLY A 202 -29.10 -11.09 2.38
CA GLY A 202 -30.19 -11.67 3.18
C GLY A 202 -29.78 -12.91 3.98
N LYS A 203 -28.64 -13.52 3.70
CA LYS A 203 -27.97 -14.52 4.52
C LYS A 203 -27.08 -13.94 5.60
N ALA A 204 -26.83 -12.63 5.59
CA ALA A 204 -26.17 -11.93 6.67
C ALA A 204 -27.12 -11.93 7.89
N THR A 205 -27.12 -13.01 8.64
CA THR A 205 -27.59 -13.00 10.03
C THR A 205 -26.89 -11.82 10.71
N THR A 206 -27.66 -10.94 11.32
CA THR A 206 -27.11 -9.83 12.11
C THR A 206 -26.11 -10.43 13.08
N SER A 207 -24.86 -9.98 13.04
CA SER A 207 -23.80 -10.55 13.89
C SER A 207 -24.17 -10.40 15.36
N PRO A 208 -23.76 -11.33 16.23
CA PRO A 208 -23.98 -11.22 17.68
C PRO A 208 -23.47 -9.87 18.24
N GLU A 209 -22.39 -9.34 17.68
CA GLU A 209 -21.82 -8.05 18.06
C GLU A 209 -22.79 -6.89 17.77
N VAL A 210 -23.40 -6.84 16.58
CA VAL A 210 -24.41 -5.81 16.26
C VAL A 210 -25.63 -5.93 17.13
N VAL A 211 -26.09 -7.15 17.44
CA VAL A 211 -27.21 -7.38 18.36
C VAL A 211 -26.89 -6.86 19.75
N LYS A 212 -25.73 -7.22 20.31
CA LYS A 212 -25.26 -6.77 21.63
C LYS A 212 -25.17 -5.26 21.71
N LEU A 213 -24.62 -4.60 20.67
CA LEU A 213 -24.53 -3.14 20.63
C LEU A 213 -25.91 -2.46 20.58
N GLN A 214 -26.86 -3.03 19.84
CA GLN A 214 -28.22 -2.49 19.79
C GLN A 214 -28.98 -2.69 21.10
N GLU A 215 -28.81 -3.83 21.77
CA GLU A 215 -29.35 -4.09 23.11
C GLU A 215 -28.78 -3.14 24.17
N ALA A 216 -27.48 -2.78 24.03
CA ALA A 216 -26.83 -1.77 24.86
C ALA A 216 -27.24 -0.31 24.51
N GLY A 217 -28.19 -0.11 23.58
CA GLY A 217 -28.68 1.22 23.20
C GLY A 217 -27.75 2.02 22.28
N VAL A 218 -26.75 1.36 21.67
CA VAL A 218 -25.80 2.01 20.76
C VAL A 218 -26.45 2.28 19.41
N ASN A 219 -26.47 3.54 18.99
CA ASN A 219 -26.90 3.92 17.65
C ASN A 219 -25.88 3.46 16.61
N LEU A 220 -26.34 2.76 15.58
CA LEU A 220 -25.49 2.25 14.49
C LEU A 220 -26.02 2.73 13.15
N SER A 221 -25.20 3.41 12.36
CA SER A 221 -25.51 3.72 10.96
C SER A 221 -25.60 2.44 10.11
N LYS A 222 -26.25 2.53 8.95
CA LYS A 222 -26.32 1.39 8.01
C LYS A 222 -24.92 0.90 7.60
N GLN A 223 -23.99 1.85 7.41
CA GLN A 223 -22.60 1.56 7.04
C GLN A 223 -21.87 0.87 8.19
N ALA A 224 -21.99 1.34 9.42
CA ALA A 224 -21.40 0.69 10.60
C ALA A 224 -21.91 -0.75 10.75
N LYS A 225 -23.22 -0.98 10.67
CA LYS A 225 -23.82 -2.32 10.70
C LYS A 225 -23.26 -3.24 9.59
N HIS A 226 -23.16 -2.73 8.36
CA HIS A 226 -22.62 -3.48 7.24
C HIS A 226 -21.16 -3.88 7.48
N ILE A 227 -20.31 -2.94 7.90
CA ILE A 227 -18.90 -3.20 8.16
C ILE A 227 -18.74 -4.22 9.30
N ILE A 228 -19.41 -4.04 10.42
CA ILE A 228 -19.32 -4.93 11.58
C ILE A 228 -19.78 -6.35 11.21
N ASN A 229 -20.94 -6.48 10.56
CA ASN A 229 -21.47 -7.79 10.12
C ASN A 229 -20.54 -8.55 9.16
N ASN A 230 -19.76 -7.84 8.36
CA ASN A 230 -18.84 -8.43 7.36
C ASN A 230 -17.38 -8.42 7.82
N SER A 231 -17.12 -8.18 9.10
CA SER A 231 -15.76 -8.19 9.69
C SER A 231 -15.57 -9.30 10.73
N THR A 232 -16.55 -10.18 10.90
CA THR A 232 -16.56 -11.24 11.92
C THR A 232 -15.48 -12.31 11.71
N ASN A 233 -14.90 -12.39 10.52
CA ASN A 233 -13.85 -13.34 10.16
C ASN A 233 -12.43 -12.89 10.51
N PHE A 234 -12.29 -11.74 11.16
CA PHE A 234 -11.03 -11.21 11.67
C PHE A 234 -11.04 -11.22 13.19
N ASP A 235 -9.87 -11.40 13.78
CA ASP A 235 -9.67 -11.01 15.17
C ASP A 235 -9.70 -9.46 15.29
N GLU A 236 -9.63 -8.96 16.51
CA GLU A 236 -9.68 -7.53 16.78
C GLU A 236 -8.58 -6.76 16.05
N LEU A 237 -7.35 -7.25 16.12
CA LEU A 237 -6.20 -6.62 15.46
C LEU A 237 -6.33 -6.66 13.94
N GLY A 238 -6.75 -7.77 13.37
CA GLY A 238 -6.96 -7.91 11.93
C GLY A 238 -8.02 -6.96 11.41
N ARG A 239 -9.11 -6.76 12.16
CA ARG A 239 -10.17 -5.80 11.84
C ARG A 239 -9.66 -4.36 11.86
N ILE A 240 -8.92 -3.96 12.90
CA ILE A 240 -8.32 -2.63 12.97
C ILE A 240 -7.33 -2.42 11.81
N ILE A 241 -6.47 -3.41 11.52
CA ILE A 241 -5.50 -3.34 10.41
C ILE A 241 -6.23 -3.13 9.07
N PHE A 242 -7.28 -3.92 8.79
CA PHE A 242 -8.03 -3.78 7.55
C PHE A 242 -8.65 -2.39 7.43
N LEU A 243 -9.39 -1.96 8.45
CA LEU A 243 -10.12 -0.69 8.43
C LEU A 243 -9.17 0.52 8.38
N ASP A 244 -8.07 0.49 9.13
CA ASP A 244 -7.09 1.61 9.14
C ASP A 244 -6.27 1.68 7.85
N ARG A 245 -5.81 0.55 7.31
CA ARG A 245 -4.78 0.56 6.27
C ARG A 245 -5.29 0.28 4.86
N TYR A 246 -6.40 -0.43 4.72
CA TYR A 246 -6.83 -0.96 3.43
C TYR A 246 -8.22 -0.53 2.99
N SER A 247 -9.11 -0.23 3.92
CA SER A 247 -10.43 0.33 3.62
C SER A 247 -10.30 1.76 3.08
N ILE A 248 -11.09 2.08 2.05
CA ILE A 248 -11.29 3.47 1.63
C ILE A 248 -11.98 4.23 2.77
N LYS A 249 -11.64 5.49 2.94
CA LYS A 249 -12.20 6.36 3.96
C LYS A 249 -13.05 7.46 3.35
N ASP A 250 -14.14 7.79 4.02
CA ASP A 250 -14.94 8.98 3.71
C ASP A 250 -14.22 10.25 4.23
N LYS A 251 -14.67 11.40 3.78
CA LYS A 251 -14.19 12.67 4.31
C LYS A 251 -14.58 12.80 5.78
N ARG A 252 -13.75 13.46 6.56
CA ARG A 252 -14.02 13.69 8.00
C ARG A 252 -15.28 14.50 8.25
N GLU A 253 -15.62 15.40 7.35
CA GLU A 253 -16.84 16.21 7.38
C GLU A 253 -18.12 15.35 7.23
N ASP A 254 -17.98 14.12 6.72
CA ASP A 254 -19.09 13.18 6.54
C ASP A 254 -19.31 12.28 7.78
N ILE A 255 -18.55 12.47 8.87
CA ILE A 255 -18.71 11.73 10.11
C ILE A 255 -20.00 12.21 10.80
N GLY A 256 -20.86 11.26 11.15
CA GLY A 256 -22.14 11.51 11.78
C GLY A 256 -22.54 10.47 12.82
N LEU A 257 -23.68 10.66 13.42
CA LEU A 257 -24.22 9.76 14.47
C LEU A 257 -24.32 8.32 13.97
N GLY A 258 -23.86 7.39 14.79
CA GLY A 258 -23.90 5.96 14.53
C GLY A 258 -22.78 5.46 13.62
N ASP A 259 -21.88 6.31 13.15
CA ASP A 259 -20.79 5.90 12.28
C ASP A 259 -19.68 5.19 13.04
N LEU A 260 -19.13 4.14 12.42
CA LEU A 260 -17.92 3.49 12.87
C LEU A 260 -16.71 4.36 12.48
N VAL A 261 -15.87 4.64 13.45
CA VAL A 261 -14.64 5.43 13.26
C VAL A 261 -13.42 4.72 13.85
N ILE A 262 -12.28 4.97 13.24
CA ILE A 262 -10.97 4.67 13.80
C ILE A 262 -10.49 5.96 14.48
N VAL A 263 -10.13 5.88 15.74
CA VAL A 263 -9.79 7.04 16.54
C VAL A 263 -8.43 6.88 17.21
N VAL A 264 -7.66 7.97 17.29
CA VAL A 264 -6.41 8.03 18.05
C VAL A 264 -6.74 8.17 19.54
N THR A 265 -6.54 7.11 20.31
CA THR A 265 -6.82 7.07 21.76
C THR A 265 -5.63 7.49 22.61
N LYS A 266 -4.41 7.37 22.06
CA LYS A 266 -3.19 7.89 22.68
C LYS A 266 -2.29 8.48 21.61
N GLU A 267 -1.88 9.73 21.83
CA GLU A 267 -0.90 10.38 20.96
C GLU A 267 0.51 9.90 21.28
N ASP A 268 1.22 9.49 20.27
CA ASP A 268 2.66 9.24 20.29
C ASP A 268 3.21 9.61 18.93
N ARG A 269 4.37 10.29 18.89
CA ARG A 269 4.97 10.71 17.63
C ARG A 269 5.35 9.54 16.73
N LYS A 270 5.68 8.40 17.32
CA LYS A 270 6.19 7.22 16.63
C LYS A 270 5.15 6.10 16.53
N TYR A 271 4.37 5.88 17.60
CA TYR A 271 3.42 4.79 17.74
C TYR A 271 2.09 5.24 18.35
N PRO A 272 1.30 6.09 17.66
CA PRO A 272 -0.01 6.48 18.15
C PRO A 272 -0.89 5.25 18.31
N LYS A 273 -1.61 5.15 19.44
CA LYS A 273 -2.58 4.07 19.61
C LYS A 273 -3.89 4.44 18.91
N LYS A 274 -4.44 3.47 18.18
CA LYS A 274 -5.69 3.61 17.46
C LYS A 274 -6.65 2.50 17.86
N ASP A 275 -7.90 2.88 18.10
CA ASP A 275 -8.97 1.98 18.49
C ASP A 275 -10.24 2.24 17.65
N LEU A 276 -11.23 1.36 17.75
CA LEU A 276 -12.51 1.49 17.07
C LEU A 276 -13.57 2.05 18.01
N GLY A 277 -14.40 2.95 17.49
CA GLY A 277 -15.53 3.52 18.24
C GLY A 277 -16.73 3.82 17.33
N ILE A 278 -17.88 3.95 17.93
CA ILE A 278 -19.13 4.36 17.27
C ILE A 278 -19.51 5.76 17.78
N VAL A 279 -19.77 6.69 16.86
CA VAL A 279 -20.20 8.04 17.19
C VAL A 279 -21.60 8.02 17.83
N GLN A 280 -21.72 8.42 19.09
CA GLN A 280 -22.98 8.48 19.80
C GLN A 280 -23.52 9.91 19.94
N GLU A 281 -22.68 10.90 19.96
CA GLU A 281 -23.06 12.30 20.08
C GLU A 281 -22.09 13.21 19.32
N MET A 282 -22.63 14.22 18.67
CA MET A 282 -21.87 15.34 18.10
C MET A 282 -21.89 16.46 19.16
N ILE A 283 -20.83 16.57 19.97
CA ILE A 283 -20.74 17.55 21.06
C ILE A 283 -20.62 18.96 20.48
N THR A 284 -19.74 19.10 19.47
CA THR A 284 -19.60 20.32 18.66
C THR A 284 -19.40 19.93 17.20
N ALA A 285 -19.24 20.90 16.30
CA ALA A 285 -18.89 20.64 14.91
C ALA A 285 -17.54 19.89 14.77
N ASP A 286 -16.65 20.04 15.74
CA ASP A 286 -15.28 19.51 15.69
C ASP A 286 -15.02 18.41 16.74
N LYS A 287 -16.00 18.04 17.57
CA LYS A 287 -15.81 17.11 18.69
C LYS A 287 -16.96 16.12 18.82
N VAL A 288 -16.61 14.84 19.00
CA VAL A 288 -17.54 13.72 19.11
C VAL A 288 -17.37 12.97 20.42
N ARG A 289 -18.48 12.38 20.92
CA ARG A 289 -18.46 11.35 21.97
C ARG A 289 -18.67 9.98 21.35
N LEU A 290 -17.86 9.04 21.76
CA LEU A 290 -17.76 7.70 21.16
C LEU A 290 -18.14 6.62 22.16
N HIS A 291 -18.87 5.61 21.68
CA HIS A 291 -18.91 4.29 22.30
C HIS A 291 -17.74 3.46 21.75
N MET A 292 -16.78 3.14 22.61
CA MET A 292 -15.58 2.45 22.20
C MET A 292 -15.82 0.96 22.08
N LEU A 293 -15.30 0.35 20.99
CA LEU A 293 -15.41 -1.09 20.70
C LEU A 293 -14.14 -1.85 21.08
N THR A 294 -13.00 -1.16 21.08
CA THR A 294 -11.68 -1.74 21.35
C THR A 294 -10.85 -0.83 22.24
N GLY A 295 -9.78 -1.39 22.81
CA GLY A 295 -8.83 -0.66 23.63
C GLY A 295 -9.28 -0.46 25.09
N VAL A 296 -8.50 0.31 25.84
CA VAL A 296 -8.71 0.51 27.29
C VAL A 296 -10.00 1.24 27.68
N TYR A 297 -10.61 1.93 26.72
CA TYR A 297 -11.89 2.65 26.89
C TYR A 297 -13.11 1.82 26.49
N ALA A 298 -12.93 0.54 26.08
CA ALA A 298 -14.02 -0.34 25.65
C ALA A 298 -14.63 -1.13 26.80
N ASP A 299 -14.18 -0.94 28.06
CA ASP A 299 -14.78 -1.60 29.20
C ASP A 299 -16.20 -1.09 29.46
N GLU A 300 -17.02 -1.92 30.13
CA GLU A 300 -18.45 -1.63 30.35
C GLU A 300 -18.73 -0.32 31.11
N GLN A 301 -17.74 0.19 31.86
CA GLN A 301 -17.90 1.44 32.66
C GLN A 301 -17.50 2.69 31.87
N ASN A 302 -16.54 2.58 30.94
CA ASN A 302 -15.89 3.73 30.29
C ASN A 302 -16.20 3.91 28.81
N ASN A 303 -16.82 2.93 28.14
CA ASN A 303 -17.02 2.94 26.69
C ASN A 303 -17.87 4.11 26.14
N PHE A 304 -18.68 4.77 26.97
CA PHE A 304 -19.47 5.94 26.58
C PHE A 304 -18.86 7.30 26.97
N ALA A 305 -17.75 7.30 27.69
CA ALA A 305 -17.15 8.53 28.23
C ALA A 305 -16.05 9.13 27.35
N PHE A 306 -15.64 8.45 26.28
CA PHE A 306 -14.51 8.89 25.46
C PHE A 306 -14.91 9.98 24.47
N GLU A 307 -14.28 11.14 24.58
CA GLU A 307 -14.47 12.29 23.70
C GLU A 307 -13.22 12.54 22.88
N GLN A 308 -13.37 12.85 21.58
CA GLN A 308 -12.25 13.13 20.71
C GLN A 308 -12.59 14.17 19.64
N ASP A 309 -11.56 14.88 19.18
CA ASP A 309 -11.65 15.80 18.06
C ASP A 309 -11.84 15.02 16.75
N ILE A 310 -12.73 15.50 15.87
CA ILE A 310 -13.06 14.84 14.59
C ILE A 310 -11.83 14.66 13.70
N PHE A 311 -10.89 15.61 13.73
CA PHE A 311 -9.68 15.51 12.91
C PHE A 311 -8.74 14.34 13.32
N LYS A 312 -8.95 13.72 14.49
CA LYS A 312 -8.29 12.50 14.96
C LYS A 312 -9.09 11.22 14.67
N CYS A 313 -10.21 11.35 13.97
CA CYS A 313 -11.08 10.25 13.58
C CYS A 313 -11.01 10.02 12.07
N ASP A 314 -10.96 8.76 11.66
CA ASP A 314 -11.08 8.32 10.26
C ASP A 314 -12.32 7.43 10.11
N LYS A 315 -13.17 7.70 9.10
CA LYS A 315 -14.39 6.91 8.83
C LYS A 315 -14.13 5.89 7.75
N PRO A 316 -14.03 4.57 8.06
CA PRO A 316 -13.91 3.54 7.04
C PRO A 316 -15.21 3.42 6.26
N ARG A 317 -15.08 3.19 4.93
CA ARG A 317 -16.22 3.19 4.01
C ARG A 317 -16.70 1.79 3.64
N GLU A 318 -15.84 0.79 3.71
CA GLU A 318 -16.08 -0.52 3.11
C GLU A 318 -15.72 -1.66 4.07
N ALA A 319 -16.47 -2.76 3.98
CA ALA A 319 -16.09 -4.05 4.54
C ALA A 319 -15.08 -4.76 3.62
N ILE A 320 -14.51 -5.88 4.08
CA ILE A 320 -13.52 -6.64 3.31
C ILE A 320 -14.08 -7.17 1.99
N SER A 321 -15.34 -7.62 1.96
CA SER A 321 -16.01 -8.09 0.76
C SER A 321 -16.20 -6.98 -0.29
N ASP A 322 -16.44 -5.74 0.15
CA ASP A 322 -16.53 -4.58 -0.73
C ASP A 322 -15.17 -4.24 -1.33
N ALA A 323 -14.11 -4.30 -0.50
CA ALA A 323 -12.74 -4.11 -0.96
C ALA A 323 -12.34 -5.18 -1.99
N HIS A 324 -12.65 -6.46 -1.74
CA HIS A 324 -12.40 -7.53 -2.71
C HIS A 324 -13.10 -7.27 -4.04
N ARG A 325 -14.36 -6.85 -4.00
CA ARG A 325 -15.15 -6.51 -5.20
C ARG A 325 -14.56 -5.31 -5.94
N ARG A 326 -14.15 -4.27 -5.23
CA ARG A 326 -13.49 -3.08 -5.78
C ARG A 326 -12.18 -3.45 -6.48
N ILE A 327 -11.33 -4.22 -5.80
CA ILE A 327 -10.04 -4.66 -6.31
C ILE A 327 -10.21 -5.53 -7.55
N ALA A 328 -11.07 -6.56 -7.47
CA ALA A 328 -11.32 -7.47 -8.59
C ALA A 328 -11.82 -6.71 -9.83
N ARG A 329 -12.76 -5.74 -9.63
CA ARG A 329 -13.27 -4.90 -10.72
C ARG A 329 -12.18 -4.04 -11.33
N ALA A 330 -11.36 -3.40 -10.50
CA ALA A 330 -10.28 -2.54 -10.97
C ALA A 330 -9.25 -3.34 -11.79
N VAL A 331 -8.80 -4.50 -11.27
CA VAL A 331 -7.78 -5.31 -11.95
C VAL A 331 -8.32 -6.00 -13.21
N ALA A 332 -9.59 -6.36 -13.24
CA ALA A 332 -10.22 -6.93 -14.44
C ALA A 332 -10.53 -5.89 -15.52
N SER A 333 -10.63 -4.60 -15.18
CA SER A 333 -11.03 -3.53 -16.12
C SER A 333 -10.07 -3.36 -17.29
N VAL A 334 -8.80 -3.75 -17.16
CA VAL A 334 -7.77 -3.64 -18.21
C VAL A 334 -7.83 -4.76 -19.25
N GLU A 335 -8.69 -5.75 -19.06
CA GLU A 335 -8.90 -6.79 -20.08
C GLU A 335 -9.58 -6.23 -21.33
N LYS A 336 -9.22 -6.79 -22.51
CA LYS A 336 -9.60 -6.20 -23.82
C LYS A 336 -11.07 -6.33 -24.16
N THR A 337 -11.71 -7.43 -23.75
CA THR A 337 -13.11 -7.71 -24.11
C THR A 337 -13.98 -7.71 -22.85
N ASP A 338 -15.26 -7.33 -22.99
CA ASP A 338 -16.19 -7.33 -21.86
C ASP A 338 -16.45 -8.73 -21.31
N GLU A 339 -16.32 -9.76 -22.15
CA GLU A 339 -16.36 -11.15 -21.73
C GLU A 339 -15.19 -11.48 -20.79
N ASN A 340 -13.97 -11.10 -21.17
CA ASN A 340 -12.78 -11.28 -20.33
C ASN A 340 -12.85 -10.43 -19.05
N LYS A 341 -13.32 -9.18 -19.13
CA LYS A 341 -13.53 -8.35 -17.94
C LYS A 341 -14.46 -9.03 -16.94
N SER A 342 -15.60 -9.56 -17.43
CA SER A 342 -16.56 -10.25 -16.57
C SER A 342 -15.98 -11.55 -16.02
N LYS A 343 -15.35 -12.36 -16.87
CA LYS A 343 -14.73 -13.63 -16.44
C LYS A 343 -13.68 -13.40 -15.37
N TYR A 344 -12.70 -12.53 -15.62
CA TYR A 344 -11.61 -12.31 -14.68
C TYR A 344 -12.04 -11.50 -13.46
N PHE A 345 -13.11 -10.71 -13.54
CA PHE A 345 -13.73 -10.16 -12.33
C PHE A 345 -14.21 -11.27 -11.39
N GLU A 346 -14.94 -12.27 -11.90
CA GLU A 346 -15.43 -13.39 -11.07
C GLU A 346 -14.26 -14.25 -10.56
N ASP A 347 -13.28 -14.57 -11.42
CA ASP A 347 -12.10 -15.36 -11.03
C ASP A 347 -11.29 -14.66 -9.91
N PHE A 348 -11.06 -13.35 -10.04
CA PHE A 348 -10.33 -12.56 -9.05
C PHE A 348 -11.14 -12.39 -7.76
N PHE A 349 -12.43 -12.10 -7.87
CA PHE A 349 -13.30 -11.92 -6.72
C PHE A 349 -13.44 -13.22 -5.90
N ASP A 350 -13.59 -14.36 -6.57
CA ASP A 350 -13.65 -15.68 -5.92
C ASP A 350 -12.33 -15.98 -5.19
N ALA A 351 -11.19 -15.81 -5.87
CA ALA A 351 -9.88 -16.07 -5.27
C ALA A 351 -9.56 -15.16 -4.07
N LEU A 352 -9.97 -13.88 -4.12
CA LEU A 352 -9.86 -12.95 -3.00
C LEU A 352 -10.78 -13.32 -1.84
N SER A 353 -12.03 -13.70 -2.15
CA SER A 353 -13.05 -14.03 -1.14
C SER A 353 -12.75 -15.33 -0.40
N LYS A 354 -12.19 -16.31 -1.09
CA LYS A 354 -11.68 -17.55 -0.52
C LYS A 354 -10.33 -17.40 0.20
N LYS A 355 -9.76 -16.20 0.19
CA LYS A 355 -8.42 -15.90 0.70
C LYS A 355 -7.29 -16.67 -0.01
N TYR A 356 -7.53 -17.23 -1.20
CA TYR A 356 -6.51 -17.93 -1.98
C TYR A 356 -5.38 -16.99 -2.42
N ILE A 357 -5.75 -15.76 -2.84
CA ILE A 357 -4.79 -14.72 -3.17
C ILE A 357 -4.95 -13.52 -2.23
N GLN A 358 -3.82 -12.93 -1.85
CA GLN A 358 -3.74 -11.73 -1.03
C GLN A 358 -2.89 -10.68 -1.75
N PRO A 359 -3.50 -9.63 -2.26
CA PRO A 359 -2.75 -8.56 -2.93
C PRO A 359 -1.80 -7.85 -1.97
N GLY A 360 -0.72 -7.31 -2.49
CA GLY A 360 0.14 -6.42 -1.75
C GLY A 360 -0.62 -5.20 -1.23
N GLY A 361 -0.18 -4.65 -0.11
CA GLY A 361 -0.91 -3.57 0.57
C GLY A 361 -1.24 -2.36 -0.32
N ARG A 362 -0.42 -2.07 -1.33
CA ARG A 362 -0.66 -0.96 -2.26
C ARG A 362 -1.84 -1.24 -3.19
N ILE A 363 -1.98 -2.47 -3.64
CA ILE A 363 -3.12 -2.89 -4.47
C ILE A 363 -4.39 -2.88 -3.61
N MET A 364 -4.32 -3.38 -2.37
CA MET A 364 -5.47 -3.37 -1.46
C MET A 364 -5.99 -1.95 -1.21
N THR A 365 -5.10 -0.98 -1.00
CA THR A 365 -5.47 0.42 -0.73
C THR A 365 -5.86 1.17 -2.00
N GLY A 366 -5.06 1.04 -3.08
CA GLY A 366 -5.10 1.93 -4.24
C GLY A 366 -5.96 1.44 -5.41
N ALA A 367 -6.16 0.11 -5.59
CA ALA A 367 -6.86 -0.40 -6.76
C ALA A 367 -8.35 0.00 -6.74
N ASN A 368 -8.69 1.04 -7.50
CA ASN A 368 -10.03 1.57 -7.64
C ASN A 368 -10.22 2.23 -9.00
N VAL A 369 -11.37 2.00 -9.62
CA VAL A 369 -11.76 2.62 -10.88
C VAL A 369 -13.17 3.21 -10.78
N ASP A 370 -13.44 4.24 -11.58
CA ASP A 370 -14.77 4.81 -11.74
C ASP A 370 -15.68 3.89 -12.58
N GLN A 371 -16.89 4.34 -12.84
CA GLN A 371 -17.87 3.61 -13.68
C GLN A 371 -17.41 3.45 -15.15
N HIS A 372 -16.43 4.23 -15.60
CA HIS A 372 -15.87 4.19 -16.94
C HIS A 372 -14.58 3.37 -17.03
N GLY A 373 -14.09 2.83 -15.90
CA GLY A 373 -12.86 2.07 -15.80
C GLY A 373 -11.61 2.93 -15.64
N ASN A 374 -11.72 4.24 -15.40
CA ASN A 374 -10.59 5.11 -15.15
C ASN A 374 -10.10 4.97 -13.72
N TYR A 375 -8.80 4.88 -13.54
CA TYR A 375 -8.16 4.81 -12.22
C TYR A 375 -8.41 6.10 -11.41
N THR A 376 -8.81 5.97 -10.15
CA THR A 376 -9.30 7.11 -9.33
C THR A 376 -8.39 7.47 -8.15
N SER A 377 -7.27 6.78 -7.97
CA SER A 377 -6.34 7.01 -6.86
C SER A 377 -5.04 7.67 -7.35
N ASN A 378 -4.41 8.48 -6.51
CA ASN A 378 -3.06 9.01 -6.75
C ASN A 378 -1.95 8.09 -6.20
N LEU A 379 -2.31 6.95 -5.59
CA LEU A 379 -1.35 5.99 -5.06
C LEU A 379 -0.83 5.09 -6.17
N THR A 380 0.44 4.74 -6.10
CA THR A 380 0.98 3.67 -6.94
C THR A 380 0.49 2.30 -6.46
N LEU A 381 0.34 1.35 -7.38
CA LEU A 381 0.09 -0.06 -7.05
C LEU A 381 1.39 -0.87 -6.92
N PHE A 382 2.53 -0.28 -7.22
CA PHE A 382 3.84 -0.89 -7.02
C PHE A 382 4.33 -0.69 -5.59
N ASN A 383 4.81 -1.77 -4.98
CA ASN A 383 5.38 -1.74 -3.64
C ASN A 383 6.86 -1.36 -3.67
N CYS A 384 7.58 -1.80 -4.71
CA CYS A 384 9.03 -1.83 -4.78
C CYS A 384 9.52 -0.97 -5.94
N TYR A 385 10.49 -0.11 -5.67
CA TYR A 385 11.18 0.76 -6.62
C TYR A 385 12.68 0.70 -6.39
N VAL A 386 13.45 0.72 -7.46
CA VAL A 386 14.87 1.04 -7.41
C VAL A 386 15.13 2.23 -8.33
N LEU A 387 15.69 3.28 -7.76
CA LEU A 387 16.17 4.43 -8.52
C LEU A 387 17.59 4.16 -9.02
N PRO A 388 18.00 4.77 -10.15
CA PRO A 388 19.40 4.76 -10.55
C PRO A 388 20.31 5.25 -9.42
N SER A 389 21.55 4.79 -9.41
CA SER A 389 22.56 5.36 -8.50
C SER A 389 22.62 6.88 -8.69
N PRO A 390 22.63 7.69 -7.61
CA PRO A 390 22.87 9.11 -7.75
C PRO A 390 24.19 9.33 -8.49
N LEU A 391 24.17 10.06 -9.60
CA LEU A 391 25.41 10.45 -10.27
C LEU A 391 26.21 11.38 -9.34
N ASP A 392 27.54 11.35 -9.48
CA ASP A 392 28.47 12.00 -8.55
C ASP A 392 28.52 13.54 -8.70
N SER A 393 27.37 14.19 -8.51
CA SER A 393 27.22 15.64 -8.50
C SER A 393 26.12 16.10 -7.53
N ARG A 394 26.29 17.29 -6.92
CA ARG A 394 25.27 17.87 -6.04
C ARG A 394 23.90 18.01 -6.72
N LYS A 395 23.90 18.33 -8.02
CA LYS A 395 22.64 18.41 -8.79
C LYS A 395 21.95 17.07 -8.84
N ALA A 396 22.64 16.01 -9.26
CA ALA A 396 22.06 14.68 -9.37
C ALA A 396 21.61 14.12 -8.01
N ILE A 397 22.39 14.38 -6.95
CA ILE A 397 22.03 13.90 -5.60
C ILE A 397 20.77 14.60 -5.09
N VAL A 398 20.75 15.97 -5.13
CA VAL A 398 19.70 16.74 -4.46
C VAL A 398 18.52 17.02 -5.36
N LYS A 399 18.74 17.47 -6.60
CA LYS A 399 17.66 17.84 -7.51
C LYS A 399 17.01 16.64 -8.16
N ASP A 400 17.80 15.60 -8.51
CA ASP A 400 17.27 14.46 -9.22
C ASP A 400 16.93 13.34 -8.23
N SER A 401 17.89 12.65 -7.61
CA SER A 401 17.64 11.45 -6.80
C SER A 401 16.83 11.71 -5.53
N LEU A 402 17.09 12.80 -4.79
CA LEU A 402 16.31 13.13 -3.60
C LEU A 402 14.86 13.46 -3.96
N HIS A 403 14.65 14.27 -5.00
CA HIS A 403 13.30 14.59 -5.49
C HIS A 403 12.55 13.33 -5.93
N GLN A 404 13.18 12.51 -6.78
CA GLN A 404 12.58 11.24 -7.25
C GLN A 404 12.19 10.31 -6.11
N MET A 405 13.07 10.17 -5.10
CA MET A 405 12.81 9.36 -3.91
C MET A 405 11.58 9.88 -3.14
N VAL A 406 11.50 11.19 -2.90
CA VAL A 406 10.38 11.82 -2.18
C VAL A 406 9.06 11.62 -2.94
N GLU A 407 9.05 11.82 -4.26
CA GLU A 407 7.86 11.65 -5.10
C GLU A 407 7.35 10.20 -5.10
N VAL A 408 8.25 9.22 -5.23
CA VAL A 408 7.88 7.79 -5.14
C VAL A 408 7.32 7.44 -3.77
N MET A 409 8.00 7.86 -2.70
CA MET A 409 7.57 7.56 -1.33
C MET A 409 6.22 8.20 -0.99
N SER A 410 5.98 9.44 -1.42
CA SER A 410 4.70 10.15 -1.19
C SER A 410 3.51 9.43 -1.82
N ARG A 411 3.72 8.70 -2.93
CA ARG A 411 2.71 7.86 -3.60
C ARG A 411 2.65 6.44 -3.07
N GLY A 412 3.50 6.12 -2.09
CA GLY A 412 3.45 4.87 -1.37
C GLY A 412 4.48 3.81 -1.77
N GLY A 413 5.40 4.10 -2.70
CA GLY A 413 6.49 3.19 -3.09
C GLY A 413 7.60 3.12 -2.04
N GLY A 414 8.15 1.94 -1.80
CA GLY A 414 9.42 1.77 -1.07
C GLY A 414 10.59 1.87 -2.05
N VAL A 415 11.64 2.59 -1.69
CA VAL A 415 12.75 2.92 -2.58
C VAL A 415 14.04 2.23 -2.17
N GLY A 416 14.76 1.69 -3.15
CA GLY A 416 16.15 1.27 -3.01
C GLY A 416 17.07 2.07 -3.92
N MET A 417 18.29 2.35 -3.48
CA MET A 417 19.33 2.93 -4.30
C MET A 417 20.73 2.51 -3.84
N THR A 418 21.63 2.38 -4.78
CA THR A 418 23.04 2.17 -4.48
C THR A 418 23.78 3.50 -4.44
N LEU A 419 24.72 3.64 -3.52
CA LEU A 419 25.56 4.83 -3.37
C LEU A 419 26.94 4.64 -4.01
N SER A 420 27.17 3.52 -4.70
CA SER A 420 28.50 3.13 -5.21
C SER A 420 29.03 4.03 -6.33
N ALA A 421 28.16 4.86 -6.94
CA ALA A 421 28.64 5.86 -7.93
C ALA A 421 29.23 7.12 -7.30
N LEU A 422 28.98 7.38 -6.02
CA LEU A 422 29.45 8.59 -5.34
C LEU A 422 30.93 8.45 -4.99
N ARG A 423 31.73 9.49 -5.28
CA ARG A 423 33.15 9.50 -4.93
C ARG A 423 33.37 9.34 -3.43
N PRO A 424 34.46 8.68 -3.04
CA PRO A 424 34.73 8.40 -1.64
C PRO A 424 35.04 9.65 -0.81
N ARG A 425 35.00 9.50 0.49
CA ARG A 425 35.37 10.54 1.46
C ARG A 425 36.82 10.98 1.23
N TYR A 426 37.07 12.27 1.36
CA TYR A 426 38.35 12.93 1.11
C TYR A 426 38.82 12.96 -0.35
N ALA A 427 38.07 12.38 -1.27
CA ALA A 427 38.35 12.48 -2.68
C ALA A 427 38.29 13.94 -3.17
N TYR A 428 39.12 14.33 -4.12
CA TYR A 428 39.24 15.71 -4.59
C TYR A 428 37.96 16.18 -5.31
N VAL A 429 37.56 17.42 -5.04
CA VAL A 429 36.41 18.08 -5.68
C VAL A 429 36.92 19.29 -6.47
N LYS A 430 37.08 19.13 -7.79
CA LYS A 430 37.65 20.11 -8.72
C LYS A 430 36.99 21.49 -8.64
N GLY A 431 35.65 21.57 -8.56
CA GLY A 431 34.91 22.84 -8.63
C GLY A 431 35.08 23.77 -7.42
N VAL A 432 35.57 23.25 -6.29
CA VAL A 432 35.76 24.01 -5.04
C VAL A 432 37.15 23.82 -4.44
N HIS A 433 38.02 23.13 -5.15
CA HIS A 433 39.39 22.79 -4.71
C HIS A 433 39.43 22.17 -3.30
N GLY A 434 38.42 21.40 -2.95
CA GLY A 434 38.19 20.81 -1.63
C GLY A 434 38.11 19.30 -1.63
N LYS A 435 37.58 18.74 -0.57
CA LYS A 435 37.44 17.28 -0.35
C LYS A 435 35.98 16.87 -0.26
N SER A 436 35.67 15.68 -0.78
CA SER A 436 34.34 15.05 -0.69
C SER A 436 34.02 14.67 0.76
N SER A 437 32.79 14.83 1.15
CA SER A 437 32.23 14.29 2.42
C SER A 437 31.99 12.78 2.38
N GLY A 438 32.01 12.17 1.19
CA GLY A 438 31.82 10.73 0.98
C GLY A 438 30.36 10.29 0.86
N SER A 439 30.18 9.06 0.39
CA SER A 439 28.88 8.44 0.13
C SER A 439 28.01 8.31 1.40
N VAL A 440 28.61 8.00 2.54
CA VAL A 440 27.92 7.82 3.82
C VAL A 440 27.31 9.11 4.37
N SER A 441 27.94 10.26 4.10
CA SER A 441 27.39 11.57 4.46
C SER A 441 26.11 11.89 3.66
N TRP A 442 26.10 11.55 2.38
CA TRP A 442 24.91 11.68 1.54
C TRP A 442 23.81 10.67 1.91
N ALA A 443 24.19 9.47 2.39
CA ALA A 443 23.25 8.52 2.95
C ALA A 443 22.41 9.12 4.09
N GLY A 444 23.03 9.95 4.95
CA GLY A 444 22.35 10.69 6.03
C GLY A 444 21.24 11.61 5.52
N LEU A 445 21.46 12.32 4.40
CA LEU A 445 20.45 13.18 3.78
C LEU A 445 19.21 12.37 3.34
N PHE A 446 19.43 11.27 2.62
CA PHE A 446 18.34 10.39 2.16
C PHE A 446 17.58 9.77 3.33
N SER A 447 18.31 9.32 4.36
CA SER A 447 17.71 8.75 5.59
C SER A 447 16.87 9.80 6.32
N TYR A 448 17.35 11.03 6.48
CA TYR A 448 16.59 12.10 7.12
C TYR A 448 15.30 12.41 6.37
N ALA A 449 15.39 12.61 5.05
CA ALA A 449 14.21 12.85 4.22
C ALA A 449 13.19 11.71 4.30
N THR A 450 13.64 10.46 4.33
CA THR A 450 12.77 9.29 4.49
C THR A 450 11.95 9.35 5.78
N GLY A 451 12.55 9.83 6.87
CA GLY A 451 11.88 9.97 8.17
C GLY A 451 10.76 11.02 8.19
N LEU A 452 10.79 11.98 7.26
CA LEU A 452 9.76 13.03 7.13
C LEU A 452 8.54 12.59 6.31
N ILE A 453 8.68 11.57 5.46
CA ILE A 453 7.64 11.16 4.51
C ILE A 453 6.69 10.16 5.14
N GLU A 454 5.40 10.47 5.08
CA GLU A 454 4.32 9.53 5.36
C GLU A 454 3.68 9.03 4.06
N GLN A 455 3.82 7.75 3.79
CA GLN A 455 3.31 7.09 2.59
C GLN A 455 1.77 7.00 2.62
N GLY A 456 1.09 7.89 1.88
CA GLY A 456 -0.37 7.89 1.81
C GLY A 456 -1.06 8.04 3.17
N GLY A 457 -0.42 8.73 4.14
CA GLY A 457 -0.97 9.00 5.47
C GLY A 457 -1.02 7.82 6.46
N SER A 458 -0.55 6.62 6.06
CA SER A 458 -0.68 5.42 6.90
C SER A 458 0.61 4.66 7.18
N ARG A 459 1.70 4.95 6.46
CA ARG A 459 3.02 4.29 6.62
C ARG A 459 4.14 5.30 6.52
N ARG A 460 5.26 5.06 7.22
CA ARG A 460 6.49 5.84 7.04
C ARG A 460 7.16 5.53 5.72
N GLY A 461 7.98 6.44 5.22
CA GLY A 461 8.91 6.20 4.12
C GLY A 461 9.76 4.94 4.39
N ALA A 462 10.13 4.23 3.34
CA ALA A 462 10.96 3.04 3.43
C ALA A 462 12.08 3.14 2.39
N LEU A 463 13.32 3.03 2.86
CA LEU A 463 14.53 3.19 2.07
C LEU A 463 15.50 2.03 2.29
N MET A 464 16.11 1.54 1.20
CA MET A 464 17.29 0.68 1.21
C MET A 464 18.43 1.47 0.60
N LEU A 465 19.55 1.55 1.31
CA LEU A 465 20.82 2.07 0.78
C LEU A 465 21.82 0.94 0.69
N MET A 466 22.47 0.83 -0.46
CA MET A 466 23.44 -0.23 -0.72
C MET A 466 24.79 0.32 -1.16
N GLN A 467 25.84 -0.41 -0.86
CA GLN A 467 27.20 -0.09 -1.31
C GLN A 467 27.97 -1.38 -1.63
N HIS A 468 28.80 -1.35 -2.66
CA HIS A 468 29.64 -2.48 -3.04
C HIS A 468 30.82 -2.70 -2.09
N ASP A 469 31.27 -3.95 -1.99
CA ASP A 469 32.41 -4.43 -1.22
C ASP A 469 33.77 -3.80 -1.63
N TRP A 470 33.89 -3.33 -2.86
CA TRP A 470 35.09 -2.68 -3.41
C TRP A 470 35.15 -1.16 -3.17
N HIS A 471 34.05 -0.55 -2.71
CA HIS A 471 34.01 0.92 -2.57
C HIS A 471 34.89 1.40 -1.40
N PRO A 472 35.69 2.49 -1.55
CA PRO A 472 36.58 2.95 -0.48
C PRO A 472 35.84 3.32 0.83
N ASP A 473 34.60 3.78 0.79
CA ASP A 473 33.82 4.13 1.98
C ASP A 473 33.09 2.92 2.60
N VAL A 474 33.27 1.69 2.09
CA VAL A 474 32.51 0.52 2.58
C VAL A 474 32.75 0.25 4.07
N ILE A 475 33.97 0.51 4.56
CA ILE A 475 34.32 0.34 5.98
C ILE A 475 33.49 1.29 6.86
N GLU A 476 33.33 2.54 6.45
CA GLU A 476 32.51 3.54 7.11
C GLU A 476 31.03 3.20 7.01
N PHE A 477 30.59 2.75 5.81
CA PHE A 477 29.22 2.34 5.54
C PHE A 477 28.77 1.16 6.45
N ILE A 478 29.60 0.14 6.59
CA ILE A 478 29.34 -1.00 7.50
C ILE A 478 29.07 -0.51 8.93
N SER A 479 29.83 0.46 9.40
CA SER A 479 29.73 1.00 10.77
C SER A 479 28.67 2.09 10.92
N ALA A 480 27.97 2.48 9.86
CA ALA A 480 27.06 3.64 9.89
C ALA A 480 25.91 3.52 10.88
N LYS A 481 25.43 2.28 11.12
CA LYS A 481 24.34 2.00 12.08
C LYS A 481 24.77 1.88 13.53
N THR A 482 26.06 1.68 13.78
CA THR A 482 26.58 1.62 15.15
C THR A 482 26.75 3.00 15.79
N VAL A 483 26.55 4.07 15.01
CA VAL A 483 26.59 5.46 15.48
C VAL A 483 25.17 6.02 15.48
N ALA A 484 24.64 6.30 16.67
CA ALA A 484 23.31 6.87 16.83
C ALA A 484 23.13 8.17 16.03
N GLY A 485 21.96 8.38 15.42
CA GLY A 485 21.60 9.60 14.69
C GLY A 485 22.10 9.66 13.25
N ARG A 486 22.89 8.70 12.76
CA ARG A 486 23.54 8.82 11.45
C ARG A 486 22.69 8.35 10.27
N ILE A 487 22.11 7.15 10.32
CA ILE A 487 21.23 6.57 9.30
C ILE A 487 20.10 5.79 10.00
N GLU A 488 19.09 6.50 10.51
CA GLU A 488 18.03 5.87 11.32
C GLU A 488 16.84 5.37 10.48
N ASN A 489 16.52 6.05 9.38
CA ASN A 489 15.32 5.80 8.60
C ASN A 489 15.59 5.07 7.28
N ALA A 490 16.71 4.38 7.14
CA ALA A 490 17.02 3.56 5.99
C ALA A 490 17.60 2.22 6.44
N ASN A 491 17.25 1.14 5.75
CA ASN A 491 17.97 -0.12 5.84
C ASN A 491 19.26 -0.03 5.03
N ILE A 492 20.31 -0.70 5.48
CA ILE A 492 21.57 -0.75 4.76
C ILE A 492 22.00 -2.19 4.45
N SER A 493 22.57 -2.40 3.28
CA SER A 493 23.14 -3.70 2.88
C SER A 493 24.41 -3.52 2.06
N VAL A 494 25.35 -4.45 2.24
CA VAL A 494 26.58 -4.52 1.43
C VAL A 494 26.36 -5.49 0.28
N MET A 495 26.67 -5.03 -0.93
CA MET A 495 26.66 -5.87 -2.13
C MET A 495 27.99 -6.59 -2.23
N ILE A 496 27.92 -7.92 -2.16
CA ILE A 496 29.08 -8.80 -2.11
C ILE A 496 29.27 -9.47 -3.48
N SER A 497 30.51 -9.44 -3.97
CA SER A 497 30.96 -10.13 -5.18
C SER A 497 31.44 -11.55 -4.87
N ASP A 498 31.38 -12.43 -5.87
CA ASP A 498 31.93 -13.79 -5.75
C ASP A 498 33.45 -13.77 -5.55
N GLY A 499 34.14 -12.81 -6.21
CA GLY A 499 35.57 -12.58 -6.01
C GLY A 499 35.93 -12.18 -4.58
N PHE A 500 35.12 -11.37 -3.94
CA PHE A 500 35.29 -11.04 -2.52
C PHE A 500 35.13 -12.28 -1.62
N MET A 501 34.09 -13.09 -1.86
CA MET A 501 33.88 -14.31 -1.07
C MET A 501 35.02 -15.31 -1.24
N GLU A 502 35.60 -15.43 -2.43
CA GLU A 502 36.79 -16.26 -2.64
C GLU A 502 38.03 -15.69 -1.89
N ALA A 503 38.20 -14.36 -1.93
CA ALA A 503 39.25 -13.71 -1.16
C ALA A 503 39.03 -13.84 0.38
N VAL A 504 37.79 -13.82 0.86
CA VAL A 504 37.47 -14.13 2.27
C VAL A 504 37.88 -15.55 2.63
N LYS A 505 37.56 -16.53 1.79
CA LYS A 505 37.86 -17.93 2.00
C LYS A 505 39.38 -18.20 2.06
N THR A 506 40.14 -17.59 1.15
CA THR A 506 41.60 -17.76 1.04
C THR A 506 42.39 -16.77 1.91
N ASN A 507 41.73 -15.87 2.67
CA ASN A 507 42.31 -14.74 3.38
C ASN A 507 43.21 -13.87 2.49
N GLY A 508 42.81 -13.70 1.24
CA GLY A 508 43.49 -12.90 0.21
C GLY A 508 43.39 -11.40 0.44
N ASP A 509 44.12 -10.65 -0.36
CA ASP A 509 44.03 -9.16 -0.38
C ASP A 509 42.79 -8.72 -1.14
N TRP A 510 42.20 -7.61 -0.68
CA TRP A 510 41.06 -6.97 -1.31
C TRP A 510 41.31 -5.48 -1.50
N ASN A 511 41.13 -5.00 -2.71
CA ASN A 511 41.34 -3.61 -3.05
C ASN A 511 40.06 -2.81 -2.89
N LEU A 512 40.13 -1.73 -2.12
CA LEU A 512 39.11 -0.69 -2.10
C LEU A 512 39.52 0.34 -3.16
N GLU A 513 38.78 0.38 -4.25
CA GLU A 513 39.14 1.12 -5.44
C GLU A 513 37.98 1.93 -6.03
N PHE A 514 38.30 2.91 -6.84
CA PHE A 514 37.31 3.79 -7.48
C PHE A 514 37.88 4.28 -8.82
N PRO A 515 37.06 4.70 -9.81
CA PRO A 515 37.57 5.33 -11.03
C PRO A 515 38.61 6.41 -10.77
N ASP A 516 39.68 6.43 -11.57
CA ASP A 516 40.70 7.51 -11.51
C ASP A 516 40.24 8.74 -12.29
N TYR A 517 39.19 9.39 -11.77
CA TYR A 517 38.58 10.60 -12.36
C TYR A 517 39.48 11.85 -12.26
N GLU A 518 40.56 11.81 -11.44
CA GLU A 518 41.55 12.87 -11.35
C GLU A 518 42.50 12.87 -12.55
N ASN A 519 42.55 11.73 -13.28
CA ASN A 519 43.32 11.63 -14.50
C ASN A 519 42.71 12.49 -15.61
N PRO A 520 43.44 13.54 -16.11
CA PRO A 520 42.89 14.47 -17.09
C PRO A 520 42.36 13.81 -18.38
N ALA A 521 42.94 12.67 -18.77
CA ALA A 521 42.51 11.95 -19.97
C ALA A 521 41.12 11.31 -19.85
N TYR A 522 40.63 11.09 -18.61
CA TYR A 522 39.37 10.35 -18.34
C TYR A 522 38.35 11.15 -17.53
N SER A 523 38.62 12.40 -17.17
CA SER A 523 37.73 13.26 -16.42
C SER A 523 36.35 13.43 -17.11
N ASP A 524 36.37 13.70 -18.42
CA ASP A 524 35.12 13.84 -19.21
C ASP A 524 34.39 12.53 -19.43
N THR A 525 35.12 11.41 -19.51
CA THR A 525 34.56 10.05 -19.60
C THR A 525 33.88 9.68 -18.29
N TYR A 526 34.52 10.00 -17.16
CA TYR A 526 33.91 9.79 -15.84
C TYR A 526 32.57 10.50 -15.71
N ASP A 527 32.54 11.79 -16.06
CA ASP A 527 31.30 12.59 -15.94
C ASP A 527 30.15 12.07 -16.82
N LYS A 528 30.45 11.35 -17.92
CA LYS A 528 29.47 10.87 -18.89
C LYS A 528 29.07 9.41 -18.68
N GLU A 529 30.02 8.55 -18.31
CA GLU A 529 29.85 7.09 -18.40
C GLU A 529 29.87 6.38 -17.04
N TRP A 530 30.32 7.07 -15.96
CA TRP A 530 30.35 6.44 -14.67
C TRP A 530 28.96 6.35 -14.04
N THR A 531 28.51 5.11 -13.78
CA THR A 531 27.18 4.80 -13.21
C THR A 531 27.24 4.03 -11.89
N GLY A 532 28.45 3.76 -11.36
CA GLY A 532 28.64 2.95 -10.17
C GLY A 532 28.91 1.48 -10.44
N ASP A 533 29.06 1.08 -11.72
CA ASP A 533 29.45 -0.28 -12.13
C ASP A 533 30.94 -0.34 -12.41
N LEU A 534 31.74 -0.73 -11.40
CA LEU A 534 33.19 -0.80 -11.50
C LEU A 534 33.66 -1.88 -12.50
N GLN A 535 32.91 -2.97 -12.62
CA GLN A 535 33.25 -4.03 -13.56
C GLN A 535 33.13 -3.54 -15.01
N ALA A 536 32.00 -2.91 -15.33
CA ALA A 536 31.80 -2.32 -16.66
C ALA A 536 32.85 -1.23 -16.97
N TRP A 537 33.21 -0.43 -15.97
CA TRP A 537 34.26 0.61 -16.09
C TRP A 537 35.62 -0.03 -16.48
N LYS A 538 36.01 -1.10 -15.79
CA LYS A 538 37.26 -1.85 -16.09
C LYS A 538 37.22 -2.57 -17.45
N GLU A 539 36.09 -3.17 -17.79
CA GLU A 539 35.88 -3.83 -19.07
C GLU A 539 35.98 -2.87 -20.26
N ALA A 540 35.57 -1.61 -20.04
CA ALA A 540 35.79 -0.54 -21.03
C ALA A 540 37.27 -0.06 -21.14
N GLY A 541 38.17 -0.61 -20.32
CA GLY A 541 39.59 -0.25 -20.30
C GLY A 541 39.91 1.05 -19.54
N TYR A 542 38.99 1.57 -18.73
CA TYR A 542 39.18 2.81 -18.00
C TYR A 542 39.96 2.60 -16.69
N PRO A 543 40.82 3.56 -16.27
CA PRO A 543 41.69 3.38 -15.11
C PRO A 543 40.93 3.51 -13.79
N THR A 544 41.42 2.78 -12.78
CA THR A 544 40.98 2.85 -11.40
C THR A 544 42.15 3.26 -10.49
N LYS A 545 41.82 3.88 -9.37
CA LYS A 545 42.73 4.24 -8.29
C LYS A 545 42.41 3.37 -7.07
N ILE A 546 43.42 2.67 -6.56
CA ILE A 546 43.34 1.92 -5.32
C ILE A 546 43.54 2.89 -4.16
N TYR A 547 42.52 3.02 -3.29
CA TYR A 547 42.59 3.86 -2.10
C TYR A 547 43.19 3.11 -0.92
N LYS A 548 42.90 1.81 -0.83
CA LYS A 548 43.38 0.96 0.27
C LYS A 548 43.35 -0.52 -0.18
N THR A 549 44.36 -1.29 0.22
CA THR A 549 44.37 -2.75 0.15
C THR A 549 44.25 -3.29 1.57
N ILE A 550 43.36 -4.22 1.79
CA ILE A 550 43.07 -4.86 3.09
C ILE A 550 42.93 -6.36 2.92
N LYS A 551 43.02 -7.12 4.01
CA LYS A 551 42.64 -8.53 3.98
C LYS A 551 41.12 -8.66 3.88
N ALA A 552 40.61 -9.42 2.90
CA ALA A 552 39.18 -9.62 2.73
C ALA A 552 38.51 -10.15 4.01
N ARG A 553 39.16 -11.06 4.73
CA ARG A 553 38.68 -11.58 6.01
C ARG A 553 38.50 -10.49 7.08
N GLN A 554 39.35 -9.45 7.09
CA GLN A 554 39.19 -8.32 8.02
C GLN A 554 37.92 -7.52 7.72
N LEU A 555 37.66 -7.22 6.44
CA LEU A 555 36.44 -6.53 6.05
C LEU A 555 35.19 -7.35 6.36
N TRP A 556 35.24 -8.66 6.06
CA TRP A 556 34.17 -9.61 6.37
C TRP A 556 33.88 -9.66 7.87
N ASN A 557 34.91 -9.85 8.72
CA ASN A 557 34.75 -9.88 10.16
C ASN A 557 34.15 -8.57 10.70
N LYS A 558 34.53 -7.42 10.15
CA LYS A 558 33.95 -6.13 10.53
C LYS A 558 32.46 -6.07 10.16
N LEU A 559 32.08 -6.55 8.98
CA LEU A 559 30.69 -6.63 8.53
C LEU A 559 29.88 -7.54 9.47
N ILE A 560 30.38 -8.74 9.74
CA ILE A 560 29.72 -9.70 10.61
C ILE A 560 29.58 -9.15 12.06
N THR A 561 30.62 -8.50 12.60
CA THR A 561 30.55 -7.88 13.93
C THR A 561 29.47 -6.78 13.98
N SER A 562 29.35 -5.97 12.93
CA SER A 562 28.31 -4.94 12.86
C SER A 562 26.91 -5.58 12.76
N ALA A 563 26.74 -6.58 11.87
CA ALA A 563 25.47 -7.29 11.72
C ALA A 563 25.04 -7.99 13.02
N HIS A 564 25.98 -8.61 13.73
CA HIS A 564 25.73 -9.24 15.02
C HIS A 564 25.28 -8.25 16.09
N SER A 565 25.88 -7.05 16.14
CA SER A 565 25.60 -6.04 17.18
C SER A 565 24.35 -5.20 16.93
N SER A 566 23.99 -4.94 15.67
CA SER A 566 22.91 -4.01 15.29
C SER A 566 21.89 -4.60 14.32
N ALA A 567 21.99 -5.88 13.94
CA ALA A 567 21.22 -6.53 12.88
C ALA A 567 21.41 -5.93 11.47
N GLU A 568 22.39 -5.04 11.30
CA GLU A 568 22.72 -4.38 10.02
C GLU A 568 24.24 -4.14 9.90
N PRO A 569 24.81 -4.13 8.70
CA PRO A 569 24.16 -4.24 7.40
C PRO A 569 23.74 -5.68 7.06
N GLY A 570 22.71 -5.79 6.20
CA GLY A 570 22.44 -7.04 5.51
C GLY A 570 23.49 -7.31 4.43
N VAL A 571 23.50 -8.55 3.90
CA VAL A 571 24.36 -8.95 2.78
C VAL A 571 23.51 -9.35 1.59
N VAL A 572 23.87 -8.86 0.40
CA VAL A 572 23.30 -9.29 -0.88
C VAL A 572 24.43 -9.78 -1.79
N PHE A 573 24.36 -11.03 -2.22
CA PHE A 573 25.30 -11.62 -3.15
C PHE A 573 24.95 -11.19 -4.57
N MET A 574 25.30 -9.96 -4.90
CA MET A 574 24.80 -9.25 -6.08
C MET A 574 25.26 -9.86 -7.39
N GLU A 575 26.48 -10.37 -7.47
CA GLU A 575 26.99 -11.02 -8.68
C GLU A 575 26.22 -12.32 -8.95
N ARG A 576 26.00 -13.15 -7.93
CA ARG A 576 25.14 -14.35 -8.01
C ARG A 576 23.73 -13.97 -8.45
N TYR A 577 23.16 -12.92 -7.87
CA TYR A 577 21.82 -12.47 -8.22
C TYR A 577 21.73 -12.15 -9.73
N ASN A 578 22.69 -11.40 -10.25
CA ASN A 578 22.73 -11.07 -11.67
C ASN A 578 22.94 -12.30 -12.55
N LYS A 579 23.81 -13.26 -12.17
CA LYS A 579 24.00 -14.53 -12.90
C LYS A 579 22.72 -15.37 -12.98
N GLN A 580 21.89 -15.30 -11.95
CA GLN A 580 20.61 -16.03 -11.92
C GLN A 580 19.44 -15.24 -12.52
N SER A 581 19.57 -13.94 -12.73
CA SER A 581 18.48 -13.08 -13.20
C SER A 581 18.06 -13.39 -14.63
N ASN A 582 16.75 -13.43 -14.87
CA ASN A 582 16.18 -13.57 -16.20
C ASN A 582 16.38 -12.34 -17.10
N SER A 583 16.75 -11.19 -16.51
CA SER A 583 17.04 -9.94 -17.25
C SER A 583 18.54 -9.72 -17.49
N TYR A 584 19.42 -10.68 -17.13
CA TYR A 584 20.88 -10.54 -17.16
C TYR A 584 21.43 -10.02 -18.48
N TYR A 585 20.79 -10.33 -19.59
CA TYR A 585 21.27 -10.01 -20.93
C TYR A 585 20.87 -8.63 -21.45
N PHE A 586 19.99 -7.90 -20.74
CA PHE A 586 19.56 -6.56 -21.19
C PHE A 586 19.39 -5.54 -20.06
N ASN A 587 19.22 -5.96 -18.81
CA ASN A 587 18.98 -5.03 -17.70
C ASN A 587 19.51 -5.61 -16.38
N LYS A 588 20.64 -5.06 -15.94
CA LYS A 588 21.36 -5.51 -14.74
C LYS A 588 20.64 -5.05 -13.48
N ILE A 589 20.53 -5.93 -12.50
CA ILE A 589 20.07 -5.60 -11.15
C ILE A 589 21.17 -4.80 -10.45
N ILE A 590 20.82 -3.65 -9.88
CA ILE A 590 21.77 -2.73 -9.24
C ILE A 590 21.52 -2.52 -7.74
N CYS A 591 20.32 -2.81 -7.28
CA CYS A 591 19.93 -2.64 -5.88
C CYS A 591 18.70 -3.50 -5.56
N THR A 592 18.32 -3.60 -4.29
CA THR A 592 17.04 -4.17 -3.88
C THR A 592 16.08 -3.11 -3.35
N ASN A 593 14.80 -3.45 -3.25
CA ASN A 593 13.82 -2.68 -2.49
C ASN A 593 14.13 -2.71 -0.97
N PRO A 594 13.43 -1.93 -0.12
CA PRO A 594 13.72 -1.83 1.32
C PRO A 594 13.74 -3.13 2.12
N CYS A 595 12.96 -4.12 1.72
CA CYS A 595 12.86 -5.42 2.40
C CYS A 595 13.77 -6.51 1.79
N GLY A 596 14.45 -6.22 0.68
CA GLY A 596 15.44 -7.12 0.07
C GLY A 596 14.88 -8.23 -0.82
N GLU A 597 13.55 -8.40 -0.94
CA GLU A 597 12.96 -9.46 -1.74
C GLU A 597 12.95 -9.19 -3.24
N GLN A 598 13.09 -7.93 -3.67
CA GLN A 598 13.10 -7.55 -5.08
C GLN A 598 14.41 -6.87 -5.47
N GLY A 599 15.24 -7.60 -6.20
CA GLY A 599 16.36 -7.00 -6.95
C GLY A 599 15.86 -6.39 -8.24
N LEU A 600 16.18 -5.13 -8.47
CA LEU A 600 15.65 -4.34 -9.57
C LEU A 600 16.78 -3.58 -10.28
N PRO A 601 16.63 -3.35 -11.59
CA PRO A 601 17.47 -2.38 -12.31
C PRO A 601 17.10 -0.95 -11.93
N GLY A 602 17.87 0.01 -12.39
CA GLY A 602 17.48 1.43 -12.27
C GLY A 602 16.14 1.68 -12.96
N TRP A 603 15.27 2.46 -12.31
CA TRP A 603 13.87 2.67 -12.71
C TRP A 603 13.00 1.41 -12.69
N GLY A 604 13.50 0.32 -12.15
CA GLY A 604 12.73 -0.91 -11.97
C GLY A 604 11.65 -0.75 -10.91
N VAL A 605 10.50 -1.36 -11.15
CA VAL A 605 9.37 -1.40 -10.22
C VAL A 605 8.79 -2.82 -10.16
N CYS A 606 8.11 -3.15 -9.05
CA CYS A 606 7.41 -4.42 -8.91
C CYS A 606 6.15 -4.29 -8.06
N ASN A 607 5.07 -4.91 -8.54
CA ASN A 607 3.86 -5.14 -7.75
C ASN A 607 3.93 -6.51 -7.05
N LEU A 608 3.22 -6.64 -5.94
CA LEU A 608 3.27 -7.83 -5.11
C LEU A 608 1.88 -8.42 -4.89
N GLY A 609 1.82 -9.75 -4.85
CA GLY A 609 0.67 -10.53 -4.43
C GLY A 609 1.10 -11.88 -3.89
N HIS A 610 0.28 -12.52 -3.07
CA HIS A 610 0.69 -13.70 -2.30
C HIS A 610 -0.41 -14.76 -2.31
N LEU A 611 0.00 -16.02 -2.34
CA LEU A 611 -0.84 -17.17 -2.06
C LEU A 611 -0.88 -17.38 -0.54
N TYR A 612 -2.06 -17.44 0.04
CA TYR A 612 -2.20 -17.80 1.46
C TYR A 612 -2.23 -19.32 1.60
N LEU A 613 -1.09 -19.89 1.96
CA LEU A 613 -0.82 -21.32 1.88
C LEU A 613 -1.79 -22.16 2.71
N ALA A 614 -2.17 -21.71 3.91
CA ALA A 614 -3.10 -22.45 4.77
C ALA A 614 -4.53 -22.54 4.19
N SER A 615 -4.91 -21.69 3.23
CA SER A 615 -6.21 -21.75 2.54
C SER A 615 -6.31 -22.94 1.58
N PHE A 616 -5.20 -23.61 1.25
CA PHE A 616 -5.17 -24.79 0.37
C PHE A 616 -5.10 -26.11 1.13
N LEU A 617 -5.43 -26.09 2.43
CA LEU A 617 -5.50 -27.28 3.24
C LEU A 617 -6.94 -27.74 3.41
N GLU A 618 -7.16 -29.02 3.17
CA GLU A 618 -8.43 -29.71 3.41
C GLU A 618 -8.28 -30.62 4.62
N GLU A 619 -9.23 -30.56 5.54
CA GLU A 619 -9.30 -31.50 6.65
C GLU A 619 -9.46 -32.92 6.12
N SER A 620 -8.59 -33.82 6.54
CA SER A 620 -8.59 -35.25 6.12
C SER A 620 -9.02 -36.20 7.20
N GLY A 621 -9.21 -35.70 8.42
CA GLY A 621 -9.63 -36.47 9.59
C GLY A 621 -9.19 -35.79 10.88
N ALA A 622 -9.23 -36.49 11.98
CA ALA A 622 -8.72 -36.06 13.29
C ALA A 622 -8.24 -37.27 14.09
N ASP A 623 -7.27 -37.07 14.98
CA ASP A 623 -6.78 -38.03 15.95
C ASP A 623 -6.60 -37.37 17.33
N GLU A 624 -5.85 -38.02 18.25
CA GLU A 624 -5.65 -37.58 19.63
C GLU A 624 -4.97 -36.21 19.73
N LEU A 625 -4.19 -35.81 18.69
CA LEU A 625 -3.49 -34.52 18.62
C LEU A 625 -4.34 -33.41 18.00
N GLY A 626 -5.51 -33.72 17.42
CA GLY A 626 -6.38 -32.76 16.77
C GLY A 626 -6.61 -33.05 15.28
N PRO A 627 -7.08 -32.07 14.48
CA PRO A 627 -7.38 -32.27 13.09
C PRO A 627 -6.13 -32.57 12.26
N THR A 628 -6.32 -33.40 11.20
CA THR A 628 -5.30 -33.70 10.19
C THR A 628 -5.66 -33.07 8.87
N TYR A 629 -4.67 -32.65 8.10
CA TYR A 629 -4.87 -31.93 6.85
C TYR A 629 -4.06 -32.54 5.70
N LYS A 630 -4.55 -32.31 4.48
CA LYS A 630 -3.83 -32.58 3.22
C LYS A 630 -3.88 -31.36 2.32
N VAL A 631 -2.93 -31.25 1.38
CA VAL A 631 -2.88 -30.15 0.43
C VAL A 631 -3.86 -30.37 -0.73
N ASN A 632 -4.67 -29.36 -1.03
CA ASN A 632 -5.46 -29.29 -2.26
C ASN A 632 -4.62 -28.73 -3.41
N TRP A 633 -3.83 -29.59 -4.03
CA TRP A 633 -2.94 -29.22 -5.13
C TRP A 633 -3.66 -28.61 -6.34
N PRO A 634 -4.84 -29.11 -6.79
CA PRO A 634 -5.58 -28.49 -7.88
C PRO A 634 -5.92 -27.01 -7.64
N GLU A 635 -6.45 -26.68 -6.47
CA GLU A 635 -6.82 -25.31 -6.12
C GLU A 635 -5.57 -24.41 -5.98
N LEU A 636 -4.50 -24.91 -5.37
CA LEU A 636 -3.21 -24.19 -5.28
C LEU A 636 -2.67 -23.84 -6.67
N LYS A 637 -2.67 -24.81 -7.61
CA LYS A 637 -2.22 -24.60 -8.99
C LYS A 637 -3.10 -23.56 -9.70
N GLN A 638 -4.42 -23.63 -9.53
CA GLN A 638 -5.33 -22.67 -10.14
C GLN A 638 -5.14 -21.27 -9.56
N ALA A 639 -4.98 -21.15 -8.24
CA ALA A 639 -4.72 -19.87 -7.58
C ALA A 639 -3.39 -19.24 -8.03
N ALA A 640 -2.34 -20.05 -8.23
CA ALA A 640 -1.05 -19.58 -8.77
C ALA A 640 -1.21 -18.97 -10.18
N ARG A 641 -2.03 -19.61 -11.04
CA ARG A 641 -2.39 -19.09 -12.37
C ARG A 641 -3.17 -17.78 -12.26
N THR A 642 -4.20 -17.75 -11.41
CA THR A 642 -5.03 -16.55 -11.17
C THR A 642 -4.18 -15.38 -10.68
N LEU A 643 -3.27 -15.64 -9.72
CA LEU A 643 -2.34 -14.63 -9.20
C LEU A 643 -1.44 -14.05 -10.29
N THR A 644 -0.92 -14.90 -11.20
CA THR A 644 -0.05 -14.45 -12.29
C THR A 644 -0.77 -13.46 -13.20
N ARG A 645 -1.99 -13.77 -13.63
CA ARG A 645 -2.78 -12.87 -14.48
C ARG A 645 -3.21 -11.62 -13.73
N PHE A 646 -3.59 -11.76 -12.46
CA PHE A 646 -3.92 -10.62 -11.60
C PHE A 646 -2.78 -9.61 -11.55
N LEU A 647 -1.54 -10.07 -11.30
CA LEU A 647 -0.37 -9.21 -11.22
C LEU A 647 0.04 -8.62 -12.58
N ASP A 648 -0.08 -9.36 -13.68
CA ASP A 648 0.14 -8.82 -15.03
C ASP A 648 -0.84 -7.68 -15.34
N ASN A 649 -2.11 -7.83 -14.99
CA ASN A 649 -3.13 -6.79 -15.17
C ASN A 649 -2.87 -5.54 -14.31
N VAL A 650 -2.33 -5.70 -13.10
CA VAL A 650 -1.95 -4.56 -12.24
C VAL A 650 -0.92 -3.66 -12.91
N ILE A 651 -0.02 -4.19 -13.75
CA ILE A 651 0.94 -3.37 -14.53
C ILE A 651 0.22 -2.38 -15.44
N ASP A 652 -0.85 -2.83 -16.07
CA ASP A 652 -1.61 -2.02 -17.03
C ASP A 652 -2.61 -1.08 -16.34
N LEU A 653 -3.02 -1.40 -15.12
CA LEU A 653 -3.92 -0.57 -14.31
C LEU A 653 -3.17 0.59 -13.62
N THR A 654 -1.90 0.40 -13.26
CA THR A 654 -1.16 1.35 -12.41
C THR A 654 -0.84 2.64 -13.14
N PRO A 655 -1.12 3.82 -12.55
CA PRO A 655 -0.62 5.09 -13.07
C PRO A 655 0.90 5.22 -12.77
N TYR A 656 1.65 5.68 -13.76
CA TYR A 656 3.07 5.92 -13.64
C TYR A 656 3.35 7.42 -13.45
N HIS A 657 4.11 7.75 -12.42
CA HIS A 657 4.49 9.14 -12.16
C HIS A 657 5.70 9.56 -13.00
N PHE A 658 6.68 8.65 -13.12
CA PHE A 658 7.88 8.86 -13.95
C PHE A 658 7.77 8.03 -15.23
N PRO A 659 7.95 8.67 -16.41
CA PRO A 659 7.92 7.97 -17.70
C PRO A 659 8.98 6.86 -17.79
N GLU A 660 10.12 7.02 -17.10
CA GLU A 660 11.19 6.04 -17.06
C GLU A 660 10.76 4.74 -16.36
N ASN A 661 9.94 4.84 -15.30
CA ASN A 661 9.35 3.67 -14.67
C ASN A 661 8.37 2.95 -15.60
N GLU A 662 7.54 3.72 -16.34
CA GLU A 662 6.61 3.15 -17.29
C GLU A 662 7.35 2.44 -18.42
N ASP A 663 8.32 3.10 -19.03
CA ASP A 663 9.12 2.56 -20.13
C ASP A 663 9.81 1.25 -19.71
N ASN A 664 10.48 1.27 -18.54
CA ASN A 664 11.15 0.07 -18.02
C ASN A 664 10.16 -1.05 -17.73
N GLN A 665 9.07 -0.76 -17.00
CA GLN A 665 8.09 -1.77 -16.60
C GLN A 665 7.33 -2.36 -17.78
N LYS A 666 6.96 -1.55 -18.76
CA LYS A 666 6.29 -2.05 -19.98
C LYS A 666 7.22 -2.90 -20.85
N LYS A 667 8.55 -2.66 -20.82
CA LYS A 667 9.55 -3.48 -21.55
C LYS A 667 9.84 -4.82 -20.87
N GLU A 668 9.72 -4.90 -19.54
CA GLU A 668 10.05 -6.08 -18.74
C GLU A 668 8.83 -6.84 -18.22
N ARG A 669 7.75 -6.14 -17.90
CA ARG A 669 6.56 -6.66 -17.25
C ARG A 669 6.87 -7.49 -16.00
N ARG A 670 7.66 -6.93 -15.10
CA ARG A 670 8.11 -7.57 -13.86
C ARG A 670 6.99 -7.64 -12.84
N VAL A 671 6.75 -8.83 -12.28
CA VAL A 671 5.79 -9.06 -11.20
C VAL A 671 6.42 -9.87 -10.08
N GLY A 672 5.85 -9.81 -8.88
CA GLY A 672 6.32 -10.51 -7.69
C GLY A 672 5.21 -11.28 -6.99
N GLY A 673 4.98 -12.52 -7.43
CA GLY A 673 4.09 -13.46 -6.75
C GLY A 673 4.83 -14.22 -5.66
N GLY A 674 4.30 -14.23 -4.45
CA GLY A 674 4.90 -14.89 -3.29
C GLY A 674 3.90 -15.70 -2.49
N THR A 675 4.24 -15.96 -1.24
CA THR A 675 3.40 -16.73 -0.33
C THR A 675 3.34 -16.07 1.05
N LEU A 676 2.36 -16.46 1.85
CA LEU A 676 2.30 -16.20 3.30
C LEU A 676 1.68 -17.43 3.98
N GLY A 677 1.96 -17.58 5.27
CA GLY A 677 1.40 -18.66 6.06
C GLY A 677 2.16 -20.00 5.91
N LEU A 678 3.44 -19.99 5.52
CA LEU A 678 4.23 -21.23 5.43
C LEU A 678 4.33 -21.93 6.80
N GLY A 679 4.62 -21.20 7.87
CA GLY A 679 4.70 -21.76 9.22
C GLY A 679 3.36 -22.35 9.66
N GLU A 680 2.24 -21.70 9.39
CA GLU A 680 0.91 -22.25 9.67
C GLU A 680 0.65 -23.54 8.88
N MET A 681 0.96 -23.54 7.57
CA MET A 681 0.77 -24.70 6.71
C MET A 681 1.56 -25.91 7.23
N LEU A 682 2.82 -25.72 7.61
CA LEU A 682 3.67 -26.79 8.12
C LEU A 682 3.12 -27.35 9.44
N ILE A 683 2.67 -26.49 10.37
CA ILE A 683 2.05 -26.93 11.63
C ILE A 683 0.80 -27.78 11.36
N LYS A 684 -0.10 -27.34 10.48
CA LYS A 684 -1.32 -28.08 10.12
C LYS A 684 -1.02 -29.41 9.44
N LEU A 685 0.08 -29.49 8.68
CA LEU A 685 0.59 -30.72 8.08
C LEU A 685 1.43 -31.55 9.07
N ARG A 686 1.62 -31.08 10.30
CA ARG A 686 2.41 -31.71 11.38
C ARG A 686 3.89 -31.89 11.03
N MET A 687 4.43 -30.97 10.24
CA MET A 687 5.84 -30.96 9.86
C MET A 687 6.57 -29.88 10.68
N ARG A 688 7.65 -30.30 11.37
CA ARG A 688 8.49 -29.33 12.10
C ARG A 688 9.21 -28.45 11.10
N TYR A 689 9.11 -27.13 11.27
CA TYR A 689 9.81 -26.16 10.43
C TYR A 689 11.33 -26.41 10.48
N GLY A 690 11.98 -26.49 9.30
CA GLY A 690 13.42 -26.72 9.18
C GLY A 690 13.86 -28.19 9.22
N SER A 691 12.95 -29.15 9.47
CA SER A 691 13.25 -30.58 9.37
C SER A 691 13.47 -31.01 7.92
N ASP A 692 14.18 -32.13 7.71
CA ASP A 692 14.42 -32.68 6.37
C ASP A 692 13.10 -32.97 5.61
N GLU A 693 12.08 -33.45 6.34
CA GLU A 693 10.74 -33.67 5.79
C GLU A 693 10.12 -32.36 5.28
N SER A 694 10.16 -31.30 6.12
CA SER A 694 9.62 -29.98 5.73
C SER A 694 10.40 -29.38 4.57
N LEU A 695 11.72 -29.58 4.50
CA LEU A 695 12.56 -29.10 3.38
C LEU A 695 12.20 -29.79 2.06
N ALA A 696 11.96 -31.10 2.10
CA ALA A 696 11.52 -31.85 0.92
C ALA A 696 10.13 -31.38 0.44
N PHE A 697 9.19 -31.18 1.38
CA PHE A 697 7.86 -30.64 1.08
C PHE A 697 7.94 -29.21 0.52
N ILE A 698 8.77 -28.35 1.08
CA ILE A 698 9.00 -26.97 0.61
C ILE A 698 9.53 -26.98 -0.83
N ASP A 699 10.47 -27.88 -1.15
CA ASP A 699 10.99 -28.00 -2.52
C ASP A 699 9.88 -28.36 -3.52
N GLU A 700 9.00 -29.32 -3.21
CA GLU A 700 7.85 -29.70 -4.03
C GLU A 700 6.82 -28.57 -4.17
N LEU A 701 6.47 -27.93 -3.05
CA LEU A 701 5.50 -26.84 -2.97
C LEU A 701 5.92 -25.66 -3.86
N TYR A 702 7.13 -25.14 -3.66
CA TYR A 702 7.61 -23.95 -4.40
C TYR A 702 7.94 -24.28 -5.86
N LYS A 703 8.40 -25.51 -6.16
CA LYS A 703 8.52 -26.00 -7.53
C LYS A 703 7.18 -25.97 -8.26
N THR A 704 6.13 -26.44 -7.59
CA THR A 704 4.77 -26.47 -8.15
C THR A 704 4.25 -25.05 -8.40
N ILE A 705 4.38 -24.15 -7.42
CA ILE A 705 3.94 -22.75 -7.53
C ILE A 705 4.68 -22.05 -8.67
N ALA A 706 6.01 -22.10 -8.68
CA ALA A 706 6.83 -21.48 -9.72
C ALA A 706 6.48 -22.04 -11.12
N SER A 707 6.38 -23.35 -11.25
CA SER A 707 6.04 -23.97 -12.54
C SER A 707 4.69 -23.51 -13.08
N GLU A 708 3.65 -23.45 -12.23
CA GLU A 708 2.33 -23.02 -12.67
C GLU A 708 2.26 -21.52 -13.00
N MET A 709 2.98 -20.67 -12.27
CA MET A 709 3.09 -19.25 -12.58
C MET A 709 3.80 -19.02 -13.93
N TYR A 710 4.92 -19.72 -14.18
CA TYR A 710 5.65 -19.62 -15.43
C TYR A 710 4.84 -20.16 -16.62
N LYS A 711 4.13 -21.27 -16.46
CA LYS A 711 3.22 -21.81 -17.47
C LYS A 711 2.09 -20.83 -17.79
N GLU A 712 1.53 -20.18 -16.77
CA GLU A 712 0.47 -19.20 -17.00
C GLU A 712 0.98 -17.93 -17.68
N SER A 713 2.15 -17.42 -17.29
CA SER A 713 2.78 -16.30 -17.97
C SER A 713 3.05 -16.61 -19.45
N SER A 714 3.40 -17.87 -19.77
CA SER A 714 3.55 -18.33 -21.15
C SER A 714 2.20 -18.41 -21.90
N ARG A 715 1.09 -18.84 -21.23
CA ARG A 715 -0.26 -18.78 -21.82
C ARG A 715 -0.70 -17.33 -22.09
N ILE A 716 -0.44 -16.43 -21.15
CA ILE A 716 -0.73 -15.00 -21.34
C ILE A 716 0.12 -14.42 -22.49
N ALA A 717 1.37 -14.86 -22.65
CA ALA A 717 2.20 -14.43 -23.79
C ALA A 717 1.62 -14.86 -25.14
N LYS A 718 1.07 -16.06 -25.22
CA LYS A 718 0.38 -16.54 -26.43
C LYS A 718 -0.85 -15.67 -26.77
N GLU A 719 -1.54 -15.15 -25.75
CA GLU A 719 -2.75 -14.32 -25.88
C GLU A 719 -2.43 -12.83 -26.11
N LYS A 720 -1.50 -12.26 -25.31
CA LYS A 720 -1.23 -10.81 -25.22
C LYS A 720 0.15 -10.41 -25.77
N GLY A 721 0.97 -11.38 -26.22
CA GLY A 721 2.38 -11.18 -26.63
C GLY A 721 3.37 -11.28 -25.46
N SER A 722 4.59 -11.64 -25.76
CA SER A 722 5.72 -11.68 -24.81
C SER A 722 6.10 -10.26 -24.36
N PHE A 723 6.86 -10.15 -23.27
CA PHE A 723 7.44 -8.86 -22.89
C PHE A 723 8.42 -8.38 -24.00
N PRO A 724 8.49 -7.08 -24.29
CA PRO A 724 9.22 -6.54 -25.46
C PRO A 724 10.69 -6.90 -25.56
N LYS A 725 11.39 -7.10 -24.43
CA LYS A 725 12.83 -7.47 -24.38
C LYS A 725 13.07 -8.98 -24.37
N PHE A 726 12.02 -9.80 -24.55
CA PHE A 726 12.14 -11.24 -24.57
C PHE A 726 13.00 -11.74 -25.74
N ASN A 727 13.97 -12.59 -25.41
CA ASN A 727 14.75 -13.37 -26.35
C ASN A 727 14.81 -14.79 -25.80
N ALA A 728 14.23 -15.75 -26.50
CA ALA A 728 14.03 -17.11 -26.00
C ALA A 728 15.33 -17.79 -25.57
N ASP A 729 16.37 -17.72 -26.42
CA ASP A 729 17.66 -18.41 -26.17
C ASP A 729 18.34 -17.81 -24.91
N LYS A 730 18.42 -16.48 -24.86
CA LYS A 730 19.06 -15.79 -23.73
C LYS A 730 18.24 -15.94 -22.45
N PHE A 731 16.92 -15.84 -22.52
CA PHE A 731 16.06 -16.01 -21.36
C PHE A 731 16.19 -17.41 -20.75
N LEU A 732 16.14 -18.45 -21.59
CA LEU A 732 16.25 -19.85 -21.16
C LEU A 732 17.66 -20.24 -20.71
N ASP A 733 18.68 -19.44 -21.06
CA ASP A 733 20.07 -19.62 -20.61
C ASP A 733 20.36 -18.94 -19.25
N SER A 734 19.42 -18.17 -18.68
CA SER A 734 19.59 -17.61 -17.33
C SER A 734 19.81 -18.70 -16.29
N GLY A 735 20.55 -18.36 -15.22
CA GLY A 735 20.82 -19.31 -14.14
C GLY A 735 19.54 -19.84 -13.50
N PHE A 736 18.52 -19.01 -13.34
CA PHE A 736 17.23 -19.45 -12.80
C PHE A 736 16.48 -20.37 -13.76
N MET A 737 16.39 -20.04 -15.05
CA MET A 737 15.66 -20.87 -16.01
C MET A 737 16.29 -22.24 -16.22
N LYS A 738 17.61 -22.40 -15.99
CA LYS A 738 18.28 -23.71 -16.02
C LYS A 738 17.79 -24.67 -14.93
N THR A 739 17.22 -24.14 -13.83
CA THR A 739 16.64 -24.94 -12.74
C THR A 739 15.19 -25.35 -13.01
N MET A 740 14.51 -24.66 -13.93
CA MET A 740 13.10 -24.91 -14.22
C MET A 740 12.88 -26.24 -14.97
N PRO A 741 11.76 -26.95 -14.70
CA PRO A 741 11.40 -28.18 -15.40
C PRO A 741 11.34 -28.01 -16.92
N GLU A 742 11.72 -29.07 -17.67
CA GLU A 742 11.81 -28.98 -19.12
C GLU A 742 10.45 -28.73 -19.81
N ASP A 743 9.37 -29.22 -19.26
CA ASP A 743 8.02 -28.94 -19.79
C ASP A 743 7.65 -27.43 -19.71
N VAL A 744 8.10 -26.73 -18.66
CA VAL A 744 7.96 -25.27 -18.54
C VAL A 744 8.84 -24.56 -19.57
N ARG A 745 10.09 -24.97 -19.70
CA ARG A 745 11.06 -24.40 -20.65
C ARG A 745 10.62 -24.59 -22.10
N GLN A 746 10.10 -25.78 -22.41
CA GLN A 746 9.57 -26.08 -23.74
C GLN A 746 8.35 -25.20 -24.08
N MET A 747 7.43 -25.06 -23.14
CA MET A 747 6.26 -24.19 -23.32
C MET A 747 6.65 -22.72 -23.58
N ILE A 748 7.71 -22.22 -22.92
CA ILE A 748 8.23 -20.87 -23.15
C ILE A 748 8.90 -20.77 -24.54
N ARG A 749 9.59 -21.79 -25.02
CA ARG A 749 10.12 -21.79 -26.41
C ARG A 749 9.01 -21.66 -27.44
N GLU A 750 7.90 -22.35 -27.21
CA GLU A 750 6.76 -22.38 -28.15
C GLU A 750 5.91 -21.12 -28.13
N ASN A 751 5.60 -20.59 -26.97
CA ASN A 751 4.62 -19.51 -26.78
C ASN A 751 5.24 -18.16 -26.39
N GLY A 752 6.52 -18.14 -26.01
CA GLY A 752 7.13 -16.99 -25.32
C GLY A 752 6.73 -16.91 -23.85
N ILE A 753 7.05 -15.79 -23.22
CA ILE A 753 6.66 -15.48 -21.83
C ILE A 753 6.28 -14.01 -21.65
N ARG A 754 5.23 -13.75 -20.88
CA ARG A 754 4.66 -12.43 -20.69
C ARG A 754 5.46 -11.54 -19.72
N ASN A 755 6.09 -12.14 -18.70
CA ASN A 755 6.72 -11.45 -17.57
C ASN A 755 8.18 -11.89 -17.43
N VAL A 756 9.11 -10.97 -17.19
CA VAL A 756 10.53 -11.28 -17.03
C VAL A 756 10.83 -12.01 -15.72
N THR A 757 10.12 -11.64 -14.63
CA THR A 757 10.16 -12.32 -13.33
C THR A 757 8.75 -12.52 -12.81
N LEU A 758 8.57 -13.55 -11.99
CA LEU A 758 7.25 -13.97 -11.50
C LEU A 758 7.22 -14.21 -9.99
N THR A 759 8.33 -14.69 -9.41
CA THR A 759 8.34 -15.18 -8.02
C THR A 759 9.22 -14.34 -7.11
N THR A 760 8.72 -14.05 -5.90
CA THR A 760 9.44 -13.35 -4.83
C THR A 760 8.84 -13.70 -3.48
N GLN A 761 9.59 -13.55 -2.39
CA GLN A 761 9.04 -13.77 -1.05
C GLN A 761 9.14 -12.50 -0.22
N ALA A 762 8.04 -11.74 -0.24
CA ALA A 762 7.90 -10.52 0.56
C ALA A 762 7.60 -10.83 2.04
N PRO A 763 7.91 -9.92 2.97
CA PRO A 763 7.71 -10.19 4.41
C PRO A 763 6.25 -10.31 4.82
N THR A 764 5.31 -9.77 4.08
CA THR A 764 3.85 -9.78 4.33
C THR A 764 3.39 -9.41 5.75
N GLY A 765 4.23 -8.70 6.51
CA GLY A 765 4.03 -8.46 7.94
C GLY A 765 2.64 -7.94 8.33
N THR A 766 2.12 -6.93 7.62
CA THR A 766 0.80 -6.35 7.92
C THR A 766 -0.35 -7.24 7.42
N VAL A 767 -0.20 -7.86 6.24
CA VAL A 767 -1.23 -8.75 5.67
C VAL A 767 -1.32 -10.05 6.47
N GLY A 768 -0.18 -10.64 6.86
CA GLY A 768 -0.15 -11.83 7.70
C GLY A 768 -0.79 -11.59 9.07
N SER A 769 -0.50 -10.43 9.71
CA SER A 769 -1.14 -10.05 10.97
C SER A 769 -2.65 -9.78 10.82
N MET A 770 -3.09 -9.23 9.70
CA MET A 770 -4.52 -9.06 9.41
C MET A 770 -5.25 -10.41 9.33
N LEU A 771 -4.56 -11.45 8.87
CA LEU A 771 -5.11 -12.81 8.73
C LEU A 771 -4.79 -13.72 9.91
N SER A 772 -4.09 -13.23 10.91
CA SER A 772 -3.63 -13.98 12.11
C SER A 772 -2.79 -15.22 11.77
N THR A 773 -2.00 -15.13 10.68
CA THR A 773 -1.13 -16.21 10.17
C THR A 773 0.36 -15.87 10.28
N SER A 774 1.21 -16.86 10.07
CA SER A 774 2.65 -16.63 9.95
C SER A 774 2.98 -15.79 8.71
N THR A 775 3.96 -14.87 8.84
CA THR A 775 4.26 -13.88 7.81
C THR A 775 5.27 -14.41 6.79
N GLY A 776 4.97 -14.23 5.49
CA GLY A 776 5.85 -14.69 4.41
C GLY A 776 6.20 -16.17 4.52
N VAL A 777 7.49 -16.44 4.51
CA VAL A 777 8.07 -17.78 4.67
C VAL A 777 8.61 -18.01 6.10
N GLU A 778 8.27 -17.13 7.05
CA GLU A 778 8.72 -17.24 8.43
C GLU A 778 7.88 -18.28 9.21
N PRO A 779 8.45 -18.91 10.25
CA PRO A 779 7.67 -19.56 11.28
C PRO A 779 6.93 -18.49 12.10
N TYR A 780 6.06 -18.88 13.01
CA TYR A 780 5.55 -17.93 14.00
C TYR A 780 6.70 -17.42 14.87
N TYR A 781 6.71 -16.12 15.16
CA TYR A 781 7.72 -15.52 16.05
C TYR A 781 7.69 -16.14 17.46
N ALA A 782 6.49 -16.22 18.02
CA ALA A 782 6.11 -16.94 19.22
C ALA A 782 4.62 -17.27 19.13
N PHE A 783 4.11 -18.18 19.94
CA PHE A 783 2.67 -18.51 19.94
C PHE A 783 1.85 -17.55 20.82
N LYS A 784 2.53 -16.78 21.68
CA LYS A 784 2.03 -15.61 22.38
C LYS A 784 3.13 -14.56 22.39
N PHE A 785 2.84 -13.36 21.91
CA PHE A 785 3.79 -12.26 21.87
C PHE A 785 3.09 -10.90 21.87
N TYR A 786 3.87 -9.86 22.12
CA TYR A 786 3.41 -8.48 22.08
C TYR A 786 3.99 -7.79 20.85
N ARG A 787 3.12 -7.14 20.08
CA ARG A 787 3.51 -6.40 18.88
C ARG A 787 3.33 -4.92 19.08
N GLN A 788 4.39 -4.15 18.88
CA GLN A 788 4.35 -2.71 18.83
C GLN A 788 4.24 -2.22 17.37
N SER A 789 3.26 -1.39 17.07
CA SER A 789 3.04 -0.84 15.74
C SER A 789 2.42 0.55 15.82
N ARG A 790 2.16 1.20 14.67
CA ARG A 790 1.36 2.45 14.64
C ARG A 790 -0.07 2.29 15.15
N LEU A 791 -0.55 1.07 15.29
CA LEU A 791 -1.86 0.77 15.89
C LEU A 791 -1.77 0.62 17.42
N GLY A 792 -0.58 0.82 17.99
CA GLY A 792 -0.29 0.67 19.41
C GLY A 792 0.38 -0.64 19.74
N PHE A 793 0.30 -1.01 21.01
CA PHE A 793 0.84 -2.24 21.58
C PHE A 793 -0.30 -3.25 21.74
N HIS A 794 -0.18 -4.41 21.08
CA HIS A 794 -1.22 -5.43 21.06
C HIS A 794 -0.65 -6.78 21.48
N GLU A 795 -1.33 -7.45 22.39
CA GLU A 795 -1.10 -8.87 22.65
C GLU A 795 -1.62 -9.69 21.47
N VAL A 796 -0.77 -10.57 20.95
CA VAL A 796 -1.12 -11.47 19.85
C VAL A 796 -1.06 -12.90 20.38
N LEU A 797 -2.22 -13.54 20.46
CA LEU A 797 -2.36 -14.97 20.72
C LEU A 797 -2.63 -15.67 19.41
N ILE A 798 -1.89 -16.73 19.12
CA ILE A 798 -2.10 -17.52 17.91
C ILE A 798 -3.22 -18.53 18.15
N PRO A 799 -4.38 -18.39 17.45
CA PRO A 799 -5.53 -19.29 17.67
C PRO A 799 -5.17 -20.76 17.42
N LEU A 800 -4.35 -21.02 16.40
CA LEU A 800 -3.89 -22.38 16.07
C LEU A 800 -3.25 -23.12 17.26
N ALA A 801 -2.50 -22.42 18.10
CA ALA A 801 -1.90 -23.02 19.29
C ALA A 801 -2.93 -23.45 20.34
N GLN A 802 -4.13 -22.91 20.32
CA GLN A 802 -5.22 -23.30 21.22
C GLN A 802 -5.93 -24.58 20.72
N GLU A 803 -5.97 -24.82 19.41
CA GLU A 803 -6.61 -25.99 18.80
C GLU A 803 -5.86 -27.30 19.12
N TYR A 804 -4.54 -27.22 19.31
CA TYR A 804 -3.63 -28.38 19.50
C TYR A 804 -3.15 -28.58 20.95
N LYS A 805 -3.64 -27.84 21.93
CA LYS A 805 -3.26 -28.01 23.32
C LYS A 805 -3.84 -29.31 23.88
N SER A 806 -2.99 -30.35 23.97
CA SER A 806 -3.24 -31.52 24.80
C SER A 806 -2.33 -31.51 26.03
N ASN A 807 -2.87 -31.72 27.22
CA ASN A 807 -2.13 -31.84 28.49
C ASN A 807 -1.14 -30.71 28.85
N GLY A 808 -1.38 -29.49 28.33
CA GLY A 808 -0.61 -28.29 28.68
C GLY A 808 0.66 -28.02 27.86
N ALA A 809 1.11 -28.94 27.01
CA ALA A 809 2.25 -28.74 26.09
C ALA A 809 1.81 -28.74 24.64
N LEU A 810 2.52 -27.98 23.79
CA LEU A 810 2.35 -28.02 22.33
C LEU A 810 3.15 -29.21 21.75
N PRO A 811 2.63 -29.88 20.66
CA PRO A 811 3.38 -30.91 19.95
C PRO A 811 4.71 -30.41 19.37
N GLU A 812 5.66 -31.30 19.08
CA GLU A 812 7.02 -30.98 18.60
C GLU A 812 7.06 -30.23 17.28
N PHE A 813 6.01 -30.31 16.45
CA PHE A 813 5.93 -29.56 15.21
C PHE A 813 5.54 -28.08 15.43
N PHE A 814 5.16 -27.68 16.64
CA PHE A 814 5.06 -26.28 17.03
C PHE A 814 6.41 -25.76 17.48
N VAL A 815 7.10 -25.10 16.57
CA VAL A 815 8.39 -24.46 16.88
C VAL A 815 8.32 -22.99 16.48
N SER A 816 8.71 -22.11 17.41
CA SER A 816 8.76 -20.67 17.17
C SER A 816 10.09 -20.25 16.54
N ALA A 817 10.14 -19.03 15.99
CA ALA A 817 11.33 -18.50 15.36
C ALA A 817 12.55 -18.45 16.31
N MET A 818 12.32 -18.25 17.60
CA MET A 818 13.39 -18.14 18.61
C MET A 818 13.86 -19.51 19.14
N GLU A 819 13.08 -20.57 18.91
CA GLU A 819 13.42 -21.93 19.30
C GLU A 819 14.18 -22.70 18.22
N LEU A 820 14.18 -22.19 16.98
CA LEU A 820 14.90 -22.77 15.85
C LEU A 820 16.41 -22.48 15.95
N ASP A 821 17.21 -23.47 15.53
CA ASP A 821 18.60 -23.19 15.19
C ASP A 821 18.66 -22.17 14.05
N PRO A 822 19.46 -21.08 14.16
CA PRO A 822 19.58 -20.09 13.11
C PRO A 822 19.92 -20.65 11.72
N LEU A 823 20.64 -21.78 11.65
CA LEU A 823 20.93 -22.49 10.40
C LEU A 823 19.68 -23.13 9.78
N GLU A 824 18.68 -23.53 10.54
CA GLU A 824 17.41 -24.05 10.01
C GLU A 824 16.67 -22.97 9.25
N HIS A 825 16.70 -21.71 9.72
CA HIS A 825 16.16 -20.57 8.98
C HIS A 825 16.81 -20.41 7.60
N VAL A 826 18.13 -20.55 7.51
CA VAL A 826 18.90 -20.44 6.26
C VAL A 826 18.62 -21.62 5.35
N LYS A 827 18.49 -22.85 5.85
CA LYS A 827 18.13 -24.02 5.05
C LYS A 827 16.75 -23.87 4.38
N VAL A 828 15.75 -23.41 5.14
CA VAL A 828 14.42 -23.12 4.59
C VAL A 828 14.49 -22.00 3.54
N GLN A 829 15.24 -20.93 3.83
CA GLN A 829 15.45 -19.86 2.86
C GLN A 829 16.07 -20.37 1.55
N ALA A 830 17.07 -21.23 1.63
CA ALA A 830 17.74 -21.83 0.48
C ALA A 830 16.79 -22.73 -0.34
N ALA A 831 15.99 -23.56 0.32
CA ALA A 831 15.00 -24.41 -0.32
C ALA A 831 13.97 -23.60 -1.12
N VAL A 832 13.49 -22.50 -0.53
CA VAL A 832 12.56 -21.57 -1.21
C VAL A 832 13.26 -20.79 -2.32
N GLN A 833 14.53 -20.36 -2.11
CA GLN A 833 15.29 -19.54 -3.07
C GLN A 833 15.54 -20.29 -4.39
N LYS A 834 15.68 -21.59 -4.36
CA LYS A 834 15.84 -22.44 -5.54
C LYS A 834 14.74 -22.21 -6.57
N TRP A 835 13.52 -21.92 -6.13
CA TRP A 835 12.31 -21.73 -6.96
C TRP A 835 11.84 -20.26 -6.99
N THR A 836 12.66 -19.33 -6.49
CA THR A 836 12.35 -17.89 -6.46
C THR A 836 13.30 -17.15 -7.40
N ASP A 837 12.79 -16.63 -8.51
CA ASP A 837 13.58 -15.88 -9.51
C ASP A 837 14.11 -14.53 -8.99
N SER A 838 13.34 -13.84 -8.15
CA SER A 838 13.80 -12.67 -7.43
C SER A 838 14.51 -13.08 -6.12
N SER A 839 14.26 -12.43 -5.01
CA SER A 839 14.89 -12.76 -3.74
C SER A 839 13.85 -13.01 -2.64
N ILE A 840 14.31 -13.17 -1.42
CA ILE A 840 13.52 -13.54 -0.27
C ILE A 840 13.82 -12.56 0.86
N SER A 841 12.77 -11.99 1.43
CA SER A 841 12.84 -11.28 2.70
C SER A 841 12.64 -12.28 3.83
N LYS A 842 13.73 -12.78 4.40
CA LYS A 842 13.71 -13.70 5.54
C LYS A 842 14.80 -13.35 6.54
N THR A 843 14.43 -13.37 7.80
CA THR A 843 15.35 -13.15 8.91
C THR A 843 15.80 -14.49 9.50
N ALA A 844 17.11 -14.66 9.75
CA ALA A 844 17.60 -15.68 10.63
C ALA A 844 17.54 -15.13 12.06
N ASN A 845 16.58 -15.62 12.87
CA ASN A 845 16.50 -15.23 14.26
C ASN A 845 17.53 -16.01 15.06
N ALA A 846 18.18 -15.36 16.00
CA ALA A 846 19.22 -15.95 16.85
C ALA A 846 19.05 -15.54 18.31
N PRO A 847 19.35 -16.43 19.27
CA PRO A 847 19.29 -16.12 20.70
C PRO A 847 20.35 -15.07 21.08
N ALA A 848 20.16 -14.44 22.25
CA ALA A 848 21.03 -13.36 22.74
C ALA A 848 22.51 -13.74 22.90
N ASP A 849 22.78 -15.00 23.18
CA ASP A 849 24.12 -15.60 23.39
C ASP A 849 24.78 -16.09 22.09
N TYR A 850 24.13 -15.94 20.93
CA TYR A 850 24.68 -16.31 19.61
C TYR A 850 25.95 -15.50 19.34
N THR A 851 27.07 -16.17 19.02
CA THR A 851 28.38 -15.51 18.92
C THR A 851 28.63 -14.88 17.54
N VAL A 852 29.66 -14.02 17.45
CA VAL A 852 30.11 -13.42 16.19
C VAL A 852 30.60 -14.52 15.22
N GLU A 853 31.29 -15.55 15.74
CA GLU A 853 31.81 -16.70 14.95
C GLU A 853 30.66 -17.52 14.37
N GLN A 854 29.62 -17.79 15.15
CA GLN A 854 28.42 -18.48 14.68
C GLN A 854 27.68 -17.62 13.63
N THR A 855 27.64 -16.31 13.81
CA THR A 855 27.09 -15.38 12.81
C THR A 855 27.88 -15.44 11.49
N ALA A 856 29.22 -15.50 11.56
CA ALA A 856 30.05 -15.64 10.36
C ALA A 856 29.74 -16.95 9.62
N GLN A 857 29.65 -18.07 10.35
CA GLN A 857 29.31 -19.38 9.77
C GLN A 857 27.92 -19.37 9.15
N LEU A 858 26.96 -18.72 9.76
CA LEU A 858 25.59 -18.54 9.20
C LEU A 858 25.62 -17.86 7.84
N TYR A 859 26.35 -16.74 7.72
CA TYR A 859 26.43 -15.96 6.49
C TYR A 859 27.22 -16.71 5.39
N GLU A 860 28.30 -17.37 5.76
CA GLU A 860 29.07 -18.22 4.84
C GLU A 860 28.22 -19.40 4.36
N LYS A 861 27.40 -20.01 5.24
CA LYS A 861 26.49 -21.10 4.89
C LYS A 861 25.36 -20.64 3.98
N ALA A 862 24.81 -19.44 4.18
CA ALA A 862 23.83 -18.85 3.28
C ALA A 862 24.40 -18.67 1.86
N TYR A 863 25.66 -18.23 1.75
CA TYR A 863 26.36 -18.17 0.48
C TYR A 863 26.52 -19.56 -0.15
N GLU A 864 27.00 -20.56 0.60
CA GLU A 864 27.20 -21.93 0.11
C GLU A 864 25.90 -22.57 -0.40
N LEU A 865 24.78 -22.36 0.32
CA LEU A 865 23.48 -22.92 -0.01
C LEU A 865 22.75 -22.18 -1.17
N GLY A 866 23.35 -21.15 -1.74
CA GLY A 866 22.81 -20.48 -2.93
C GLY A 866 21.81 -19.36 -2.64
N CYS A 867 21.69 -18.89 -1.40
CA CYS A 867 20.89 -17.71 -1.07
C CYS A 867 21.40 -16.47 -1.82
N LYS A 868 20.50 -15.57 -2.19
CA LYS A 868 20.83 -14.29 -2.84
C LYS A 868 21.13 -13.17 -1.83
N GLY A 869 20.79 -13.36 -0.58
CA GLY A 869 21.07 -12.46 0.52
C GLY A 869 20.78 -13.11 1.86
N VAL A 870 21.21 -12.49 2.94
CA VAL A 870 20.97 -12.95 4.30
C VAL A 870 20.98 -11.77 5.28
N THR A 871 20.11 -11.84 6.28
CA THR A 871 20.09 -10.95 7.43
C THR A 871 19.88 -11.75 8.70
N ILE A 872 20.50 -11.31 9.80
CA ILE A 872 20.32 -11.89 11.12
C ILE A 872 19.57 -10.89 12.01
N TYR A 873 18.77 -11.41 12.91
CA TYR A 873 18.25 -10.67 14.06
C TYR A 873 18.58 -11.46 15.33
N ARG A 874 19.59 -10.99 16.07
CA ARG A 874 19.94 -11.53 17.37
C ARG A 874 19.09 -10.83 18.44
N ASP A 875 18.53 -11.61 19.34
CA ASP A 875 17.74 -11.05 20.44
C ASP A 875 18.55 -10.02 21.23
N SER A 876 17.91 -8.94 21.62
CA SER A 876 18.51 -7.80 22.33
C SER A 876 19.62 -7.04 21.54
N SER A 877 19.71 -7.22 20.21
CA SER A 877 20.64 -6.46 19.35
C SER A 877 20.18 -5.04 19.02
N ARG A 878 18.93 -4.69 19.30
CA ARG A 878 18.36 -3.35 19.11
C ARG A 878 17.68 -2.86 20.37
N ASP A 879 17.83 -1.57 20.67
CA ASP A 879 17.22 -0.92 21.85
C ASP A 879 15.69 -0.88 21.78
N GLU A 880 15.11 -0.85 20.55
CA GLU A 880 13.68 -0.92 20.33
C GLU A 880 13.32 -2.23 19.60
N GLN A 881 12.64 -3.11 20.28
CA GLN A 881 12.11 -4.34 19.71
C GLN A 881 10.66 -4.12 19.24
N VAL A 882 10.38 -4.49 17.99
CA VAL A 882 9.01 -4.46 17.42
C VAL A 882 8.15 -5.61 17.95
N LEU A 883 8.79 -6.72 18.33
CA LEU A 883 8.18 -7.92 18.89
C LEU A 883 8.91 -8.25 20.18
N SER A 884 8.19 -8.56 21.28
CA SER A 884 8.78 -8.95 22.56
C SER A 884 8.02 -10.10 23.19
N THR A 885 8.75 -10.97 23.87
CA THR A 885 8.22 -12.02 24.73
C THR A 885 8.18 -11.54 26.19
N GLU A 886 7.33 -12.06 26.97
CA GLU A 886 6.75 -11.76 28.28
C GLU A 886 7.43 -10.80 29.29
N ALA A 887 8.72 -10.77 29.43
CA ALA A 887 9.35 -10.22 30.65
C ALA A 887 9.42 -8.69 30.75
N ASP A 888 9.31 -7.98 29.63
CA ASP A 888 9.51 -6.51 29.57
C ASP A 888 8.21 -5.69 29.56
N THR A 889 7.07 -6.35 29.73
CA THR A 889 5.75 -5.74 29.44
C THR A 889 5.27 -4.77 30.52
N GLU A 890 5.58 -5.01 31.77
CA GLU A 890 5.16 -4.09 32.86
C GLU A 890 5.97 -2.80 32.86
N GLU A 891 7.29 -2.88 32.67
CA GLU A 891 8.13 -1.66 32.56
C GLU A 891 7.86 -0.88 31.27
N LYS A 892 7.63 -1.57 30.14
CA LYS A 892 7.27 -0.93 28.87
C LYS A 892 5.84 -0.40 28.85
N ASN A 893 4.89 -1.05 29.53
CA ASN A 893 3.55 -0.52 29.74
C ASN A 893 3.55 0.71 30.65
N LEU A 894 4.41 0.76 31.68
CA LEU A 894 4.59 1.93 32.53
C LEU A 894 5.25 3.08 31.76
N ALA A 895 6.25 2.80 30.93
CA ALA A 895 6.84 3.79 30.00
C ALA A 895 5.82 4.27 28.96
N TYR A 896 4.95 3.37 28.48
CA TYR A 896 3.86 3.70 27.56
C TYR A 896 2.74 4.52 28.23
N ASN A 897 2.55 4.42 29.53
CA ASN A 897 1.56 5.17 30.29
C ASN A 897 2.02 6.59 30.74
N GLY A 898 3.11 7.10 30.19
CA GLY A 898 3.48 8.52 30.30
C GLY A 898 4.53 8.87 31.36
N GLU A 899 5.02 7.91 32.14
CA GLU A 899 6.18 8.10 33.03
C GLU A 899 7.45 7.52 32.37
N ARG A 900 7.99 8.25 31.41
CA ARG A 900 9.23 7.89 30.75
C ARG A 900 10.40 8.16 31.68
N LYS A 901 11.04 7.11 32.20
CA LYS A 901 12.42 7.24 32.70
C LYS A 901 13.32 7.46 31.49
N PRO A 902 14.22 8.47 31.50
CA PRO A 902 15.16 8.69 30.42
C PRO A 902 16.01 7.42 30.19
N THR A 903 16.00 6.89 28.99
CA THR A 903 16.87 5.79 28.57
C THR A 903 18.33 6.27 28.61
N LYS A 904 19.31 5.36 28.79
CA LYS A 904 20.75 5.69 28.74
C LYS A 904 21.16 6.48 27.46
N GLN A 905 20.35 6.47 26.42
CA GLN A 905 20.55 7.22 25.17
C GLN A 905 20.14 8.69 25.24
N GLU A 906 19.35 9.13 26.23
CA GLU A 906 19.02 10.56 26.40
C GLU A 906 20.10 11.32 27.18
N GLN A 907 21.08 10.64 27.71
CA GLN A 907 22.38 11.24 28.04
C GLN A 907 23.16 11.35 26.72
N ILE A 908 22.83 12.37 25.90
CA ILE A 908 23.69 12.78 24.80
C ILE A 908 25.07 12.99 25.41
N PRO A 909 26.11 12.21 25.02
CA PRO A 909 27.47 12.47 25.52
C PRO A 909 27.77 13.92 25.17
N THR A 910 28.21 14.67 26.14
CA THR A 910 28.69 16.02 25.87
C THR A 910 29.74 15.93 24.76
N PHE A 911 29.86 16.95 23.95
CA PHE A 911 30.84 16.99 22.84
C PHE A 911 32.24 16.55 23.32
N LYS A 912 32.60 16.76 24.60
CA LYS A 912 33.81 16.25 25.25
C LYS A 912 33.89 14.72 25.37
N GLU A 913 32.76 14.02 25.57
CA GLU A 913 32.69 12.56 25.64
C GLU A 913 32.69 11.91 24.27
N ALA A 914 32.04 12.53 23.29
CA ALA A 914 32.05 12.09 21.88
C ALA A 914 33.47 12.21 21.27
N VAL A 915 34.22 13.24 21.62
CA VAL A 915 35.62 13.46 21.16
C VAL A 915 36.59 12.49 21.82
N LYS A 916 36.33 12.02 23.07
CA LYS A 916 37.16 10.99 23.76
C LYS A 916 36.96 9.56 23.20
N ALA A 917 35.87 9.31 22.50
CA ALA A 917 35.59 8.04 21.85
C ALA A 917 36.18 7.91 20.44
N GLU A 918 36.92 8.93 19.97
CA GLU A 918 37.62 8.86 18.68
C GLU A 918 38.79 7.88 18.71
N ILE A 919 38.88 7.11 17.69
CA ILE A 919 39.73 5.96 17.37
C ILE A 919 41.21 6.16 17.77
N PRO A 920 41.92 5.13 18.31
CA PRO A 920 43.31 5.21 18.71
C PRO A 920 44.32 5.71 17.66
N GLU A 921 43.98 5.63 16.36
CA GLU A 921 44.85 6.09 15.26
C GLU A 921 44.89 7.63 15.14
N MET A 922 43.91 8.38 15.60
CA MET A 922 43.99 9.87 15.63
C MET A 922 44.81 10.40 16.81
N GLN A 923 45.03 9.62 17.88
CA GLN A 923 45.88 10.01 18.99
C GLN A 923 47.37 9.95 18.62
N ASN A 924 47.76 9.09 17.68
CA ASN A 924 49.13 9.02 17.20
C ASN A 924 49.53 10.13 16.20
N ALA A 925 48.55 10.66 15.46
CA ALA A 925 48.82 11.79 14.54
C ALA A 925 49.02 13.13 15.25
N ARG A 926 48.60 13.28 16.51
CA ARG A 926 48.81 14.49 17.32
C ARG A 926 50.15 14.55 18.04
N LYS A 927 50.90 13.46 18.08
CA LYS A 927 52.22 13.42 18.76
C LYS A 927 53.39 13.99 17.96
N HIS A 928 53.18 14.45 16.71
CA HIS A 928 54.20 14.97 15.84
C HIS A 928 53.96 16.41 15.34
N ALA A 929 53.11 17.16 16.02
CA ALA A 929 53.01 18.59 15.79
C ALA A 929 53.24 19.32 17.12
N ASP A 930 54.47 19.78 17.34
CA ASP A 930 54.81 20.72 18.40
C ASP A 930 54.14 22.04 18.14
N ILE A 931 52.91 22.20 18.68
CA ILE A 931 52.30 23.52 18.87
C ILE A 931 51.93 23.60 20.33
N GLU A 932 52.71 24.38 21.08
CA GLU A 932 52.38 24.82 22.43
C GLU A 932 51.05 25.63 22.35
N LEU A 933 50.00 25.11 22.94
CA LEU A 933 48.78 25.87 23.23
C LEU A 933 48.94 26.50 24.63
N PRO A 934 48.56 27.79 24.78
CA PRO A 934 48.60 28.42 26.09
C PRO A 934 47.63 27.75 27.07
N GLU A 935 48.11 27.41 28.25
CA GLU A 935 47.28 27.09 29.39
C GLU A 935 46.47 28.33 29.76
N ASP A 936 45.17 28.39 29.46
CA ASP A 936 44.10 28.96 30.28
C ASP A 936 42.75 28.90 29.55
N ASP A 937 41.77 28.51 30.34
CA ASP A 937 40.35 28.74 30.16
C ASP A 937 39.45 27.64 29.62
N ASP A 938 38.62 27.14 30.54
CA ASP A 938 37.36 26.42 30.28
C ASP A 938 36.28 27.28 29.54
N LYS A 939 36.67 28.33 28.85
CA LYS A 939 35.73 29.23 28.15
C LYS A 939 35.56 28.81 26.71
N VAL A 940 34.34 28.32 26.38
CA VAL A 940 33.95 28.07 24.98
C VAL A 940 33.53 29.40 24.33
N TYR A 941 34.34 29.88 23.38
CA TYR A 941 34.04 31.07 22.62
C TYR A 941 33.13 30.75 21.43
N GLY A 942 32.07 31.54 21.23
CA GLY A 942 31.16 31.37 20.10
C GLY A 942 29.96 32.32 20.13
N SER A 943 29.07 32.16 19.16
CA SER A 943 27.87 32.99 19.00
C SER A 943 26.59 32.36 19.55
N ALA A 944 26.64 31.14 20.08
CA ALA A 944 25.47 30.48 20.67
C ALA A 944 25.22 30.95 22.12
N VAL A 945 23.96 30.85 22.56
CA VAL A 945 23.57 31.23 23.92
C VAL A 945 24.40 30.44 24.95
N GLY A 946 24.93 31.15 25.93
CA GLY A 946 25.78 30.59 27.01
C GLY A 946 27.27 30.49 26.69
N GLN A 947 27.69 30.73 25.46
CA GLN A 947 29.12 30.80 25.09
C GLN A 947 29.75 32.14 25.42
N THR A 948 31.06 32.16 25.65
CA THR A 948 31.83 33.39 25.86
C THR A 948 31.92 34.16 24.54
N CYS A 949 31.67 35.46 24.59
CA CYS A 949 31.71 36.32 23.43
C CYS A 949 33.11 36.32 22.78
N PRO A 950 33.23 35.94 21.51
CA PRO A 950 34.52 35.87 20.83
C PRO A 950 35.16 37.25 20.59
N GLN A 951 34.39 38.32 20.65
CA GLN A 951 34.86 39.68 20.40
C GLN A 951 35.45 40.32 21.65
N CYS A 952 34.75 40.32 22.79
CA CYS A 952 35.26 40.95 24.01
C CYS A 952 35.90 39.95 25.00
N LYS A 953 35.71 38.66 24.80
CA LYS A 953 36.26 37.55 25.59
C LYS A 953 35.81 37.56 27.09
N GLU A 954 34.91 38.43 27.46
CA GLU A 954 34.43 38.64 28.86
C GLU A 954 32.93 38.47 29.02
N GLY A 955 32.14 38.83 28.00
CA GLY A 955 30.69 38.71 28.01
C GLY A 955 30.22 37.30 27.59
N ILE A 956 29.01 36.93 28.05
CA ILE A 956 28.36 35.70 27.62
C ILE A 956 27.30 36.05 26.56
N MET A 957 27.15 35.22 25.53
CA MET A 957 26.11 35.37 24.53
C MET A 957 24.73 35.07 25.13
N VAL A 958 23.80 36.00 25.10
CA VAL A 958 22.44 35.87 25.62
C VAL A 958 21.40 36.10 24.54
N LYS A 959 20.24 35.50 24.67
CA LYS A 959 19.16 35.65 23.70
C LYS A 959 18.47 36.99 23.91
N PHE A 960 18.40 37.82 22.87
CA PHE A 960 17.71 39.10 22.90
C PHE A 960 16.92 39.28 21.60
N GLY A 961 15.58 39.29 21.69
CA GLY A 961 14.69 39.60 20.57
C GLY A 961 14.80 38.69 19.34
N GLY A 962 15.13 37.42 19.47
CA GLY A 962 15.29 36.49 18.32
C GLY A 962 16.71 36.34 17.79
N CYS A 963 17.69 37.13 18.27
CA CYS A 963 19.12 37.01 17.99
C CYS A 963 19.89 36.76 19.28
N THR A 964 21.13 36.31 19.18
CA THR A 964 22.03 36.28 20.33
C THR A 964 22.92 37.53 20.34
N GLU A 965 23.05 38.16 21.51
CA GLU A 965 23.91 39.33 21.67
C GLU A 965 24.82 39.18 22.91
N CYS A 966 25.95 39.85 22.89
CA CYS A 966 26.86 39.80 24.02
C CYS A 966 26.29 40.55 25.23
N SER A 967 26.28 39.90 26.42
CA SER A 967 25.80 40.45 27.67
C SER A 967 26.54 41.74 28.10
N LYS A 968 27.76 41.95 27.63
CA LYS A 968 28.58 43.16 27.81
C LYS A 968 28.35 44.22 26.73
N GLN A 969 27.38 44.02 25.82
CA GLN A 969 27.05 44.97 24.74
C GLN A 969 28.24 45.48 23.92
N CYS A 970 29.21 44.64 23.67
CA CYS A 970 30.40 44.96 22.88
C CYS A 970 30.17 45.10 21.37
N GLY A 971 28.90 44.92 20.92
CA GLY A 971 28.51 44.98 19.51
C GLY A 971 28.47 43.65 18.82
N MET A 972 28.94 42.55 19.44
CA MET A 972 28.83 41.21 18.88
C MET A 972 27.39 40.74 18.87
N LYS A 973 26.91 40.40 17.66
CA LYS A 973 25.62 39.70 17.44
C LYS A 973 25.89 38.34 16.83
N GLY A 974 25.27 37.33 17.36
CA GLY A 974 25.35 35.96 16.85
C GLY A 974 24.14 35.58 15.97
N ALA A 975 23.89 34.27 15.84
CA ALA A 975 22.82 33.76 15.00
C ALA A 975 21.44 34.33 15.37
N CYS A 976 20.69 34.78 14.36
CA CYS A 976 19.31 35.18 14.48
C CYS A 976 18.41 34.01 14.06
N ASP A 977 17.33 33.75 14.81
CA ASP A 977 16.30 32.78 14.40
C ASP A 977 15.59 33.37 13.16
N LEU A 978 15.93 32.89 11.98
CA LEU A 978 15.12 33.09 10.78
C LEU A 978 13.87 32.24 10.89
N LYS A 979 12.70 32.87 11.10
CA LYS A 979 11.42 32.23 10.94
C LYS A 979 11.11 31.95 9.47
#